data_697b3249bd58e7f758c1111a1112fce3
#
_entry.id   697b3249bd58e7f758c1111a1112fce3
#
_cell.length_a   1.000
_cell.length_b   1.000
_cell.length_c   1.000
_cell.angle_alpha   90.00
_cell.angle_beta   90.00
_cell.angle_gamma   90.00
#
_symmetry.space_group_name_H-M   'P 1'
#
loop_
_entity.id
_entity.type
_entity.pdbx_description
1 polymer ?
#
loop_
_entity_poly.entity_id
_entity_poly.type
_entity_poly.pdbx_seq_one_letter_code
_entity_poly.pdbx_strand_id
1 'polypeptide(L)'
;MVKKSNEPIETRTDGIIPIDVVTEMKDSYLAYAMSVITARALPDVRDGLKPVHRRILFAMNEMGLTSTARFRKSSAVVGDVLGKYHPHGDVAVYDSMVGMAQEFSFRYPLILGQGNFGSIDGDNAAAMRYTEAKMSKIANELLRDLEKETVNFRPNYDQTRKEPIVLPSAVPSLLLNGTLGIAVGMATNIPPHNLAEVVDATLHLIEDGDSTTEDLMQFVKGPDFPTGGIAYNFKDMLHAYGTGRGGVVCRGEAEIVEQKGGFQIIITSIPYRVNKSNLIMSIAELVQEKKLDGVKGLRDESTKDIRIVIDLKNTAVPEKVLNYIYKNTQLESNFNFNIVALVDGVPQTLSLKSILSLFISHRKEVVKRRGEYDLRKAEEREHILLGLKRALDKIDRVITVIRGSKDSQVAKLNLMKEFKFSELQTVAILEMKLQKLAGLERKAVENELEEKQKFIKETKDLLASPKKILSVISSELKEIREKYADERRTKIVKGGNKEISDEDLIPDKETVLVFTAGGYVKRTDPSEYHAQKRGGVGVVDLETKEEDFVTMLVSGSTHNDLLFFTNLGKTYQMKMFDIPEGKRATKGKSIMNFLSLNNDEKVTSILPMPQELKKSPISLMLTTKNGTSKKMSGESFKDVRRSGIIAIRLDKGDQLVSALLVEKGDEVIVATSGGQSIRFKESDTREMGRTAGGVRGIKLGKSDEVIGVDVVKKENKTGAFLTMSVNGFGKKTSLKEYKVQKRGGSGVKTAKITPKTGKLIVAKVLTGSEEELIAMSKKGQVIRTALKDISSLGRQTQGVTIMRLRAGDNIASLVCA
;
A
#
# COMPACT_ATOMS: atom_id res chain seq x y z
N MET A 1 21.17 37.14 -22.51
CA MET A 1 21.77 37.51 -23.82
C MET A 1 23.05 36.71 -23.99
N VAL A 2 22.97 35.59 -24.68
CA VAL A 2 24.14 34.75 -25.06
C VAL A 2 24.47 35.19 -26.46
N LYS A 3 25.68 35.74 -26.62
CA LYS A 3 26.21 36.11 -27.94
C LYS A 3 26.36 34.85 -28.78
N LYS A 4 25.65 34.77 -29.89
CA LYS A 4 25.93 33.83 -30.96
C LYS A 4 27.27 34.24 -31.59
N SER A 5 28.31 33.46 -31.42
CA SER A 5 29.54 33.52 -32.23
C SER A 5 29.22 32.92 -33.59
N ASN A 6 28.94 33.80 -34.57
CA ASN A 6 28.94 33.44 -36.00
C ASN A 6 30.41 33.27 -36.44
N GLU A 7 31.03 32.17 -36.17
CA GLU A 7 32.21 31.79 -36.93
C GLU A 7 31.76 31.02 -38.18
N PRO A 8 32.29 31.34 -39.37
CA PRO A 8 31.93 30.66 -40.59
C PRO A 8 32.46 29.21 -40.55
N ILE A 9 31.56 28.26 -40.80
CA ILE A 9 31.92 26.83 -40.89
C ILE A 9 32.79 26.67 -42.14
N GLU A 10 34.06 26.42 -41.96
CA GLU A 10 34.98 26.05 -43.08
C GLU A 10 34.50 24.70 -43.65
N THR A 11 33.88 24.75 -44.83
CA THR A 11 33.57 23.54 -45.63
C THR A 11 34.87 22.95 -46.16
N ARG A 12 35.28 21.80 -45.64
CA ARG A 12 36.34 21.01 -46.24
C ARG A 12 35.87 20.46 -47.59
N THR A 13 36.81 20.33 -48.54
CA THR A 13 36.62 19.91 -49.96
C THR A 13 36.15 18.46 -50.14
N ASP A 14 35.95 17.70 -49.04
CA ASP A 14 35.54 16.30 -48.99
C ASP A 14 34.08 16.08 -48.58
N GLY A 15 33.29 17.15 -48.42
CA GLY A 15 31.85 17.07 -48.04
C GLY A 15 31.59 16.70 -46.57
N ILE A 16 32.61 16.61 -45.74
CA ILE A 16 32.47 16.33 -44.31
C ILE A 16 32.28 17.63 -43.53
N ILE A 17 31.14 17.76 -42.87
CA ILE A 17 30.80 18.88 -41.97
C ILE A 17 31.12 18.48 -40.55
N PRO A 18 32.08 19.12 -39.87
CA PRO A 18 32.32 18.84 -38.45
C PRO A 18 31.15 19.35 -37.60
N ILE A 19 30.54 18.43 -36.81
CA ILE A 19 29.46 18.74 -35.87
C ILE A 19 29.97 18.44 -34.47
N ASP A 20 29.72 19.36 -33.52
CA ASP A 20 30.04 19.10 -32.11
C ASP A 20 29.13 17.99 -31.57
N VAL A 21 29.75 16.94 -31.02
CA VAL A 21 29.07 15.77 -30.53
C VAL A 21 28.04 16.10 -29.44
N VAL A 22 28.29 17.12 -28.62
CA VAL A 22 27.35 17.54 -27.55
C VAL A 22 26.12 18.18 -28.17
N THR A 23 26.28 18.98 -29.22
CA THR A 23 25.14 19.61 -29.92
C THR A 23 24.33 18.56 -30.66
N GLU A 24 24.98 17.66 -31.41
CA GLU A 24 24.28 16.58 -32.12
C GLU A 24 23.54 15.65 -31.16
N MET A 25 24.18 15.27 -30.05
CA MET A 25 23.53 14.44 -29.02
C MET A 25 22.32 15.14 -28.39
N LYS A 26 22.38 16.44 -28.11
CA LYS A 26 21.26 17.21 -27.56
C LYS A 26 20.11 17.26 -28.55
N ASP A 27 20.36 17.61 -29.80
CA ASP A 27 19.33 17.78 -30.81
C ASP A 27 18.68 16.45 -31.19
N SER A 28 19.47 15.41 -31.41
CA SER A 28 18.98 14.05 -31.68
C SER A 28 18.22 13.45 -30.49
N TYR A 29 18.71 13.64 -29.26
CA TYR A 29 18.04 13.14 -28.07
C TYR A 29 16.71 13.88 -27.80
N LEU A 30 16.69 15.21 -28.02
CA LEU A 30 15.47 16.01 -27.89
C LEU A 30 14.39 15.54 -28.88
N ALA A 31 14.79 15.37 -30.15
CA ALA A 31 13.87 14.89 -31.19
C ALA A 31 13.33 13.49 -30.86
N TYR A 32 14.19 12.57 -30.41
CA TYR A 32 13.78 11.26 -29.94
C TYR A 32 12.84 11.34 -28.74
N ALA A 33 13.20 12.12 -27.70
CA ALA A 33 12.38 12.29 -26.52
C ALA A 33 10.98 12.83 -26.85
N MET A 34 10.91 13.87 -27.68
CA MET A 34 9.62 14.41 -28.16
C MET A 34 8.79 13.37 -28.91
N SER A 35 9.42 12.61 -29.80
CA SER A 35 8.75 11.53 -30.53
C SER A 35 8.18 10.46 -29.59
N VAL A 36 8.96 10.02 -28.58
CA VAL A 36 8.49 9.05 -27.59
C VAL A 36 7.33 9.59 -26.77
N ILE A 37 7.39 10.85 -26.35
CA ILE A 37 6.36 11.51 -25.55
C ILE A 37 5.06 11.63 -26.36
N THR A 38 5.12 12.24 -27.55
CA THR A 38 3.93 12.64 -28.30
C THR A 38 3.38 11.54 -29.21
N ALA A 39 4.22 10.62 -29.70
CA ALA A 39 3.83 9.64 -30.71
C ALA A 39 3.95 8.16 -30.28
N ARG A 40 4.24 7.87 -28.99
CA ARG A 40 4.40 6.48 -28.55
C ARG A 40 3.80 6.20 -27.16
N ALA A 41 4.24 6.91 -26.11
CA ALA A 41 4.06 6.47 -24.71
C ALA A 41 2.81 7.06 -24.04
N LEU A 42 2.45 8.30 -24.37
CA LEU A 42 1.35 9.00 -23.71
C LEU A 42 0.05 8.91 -24.50
N PRO A 43 -1.10 8.78 -23.80
CA PRO A 43 -2.42 8.82 -24.42
C PRO A 43 -2.85 10.25 -24.73
N ASP A 44 -3.69 10.46 -25.73
CA ASP A 44 -4.43 11.71 -25.92
C ASP A 44 -5.62 11.76 -24.97
N VAL A 45 -5.86 12.90 -24.32
CA VAL A 45 -6.93 13.05 -23.32
C VAL A 45 -8.32 12.84 -23.91
N ARG A 46 -8.52 13.13 -25.19
CA ARG A 46 -9.81 13.10 -25.89
C ARG A 46 -10.34 11.68 -26.13
N ASP A 47 -9.49 10.76 -26.57
CA ASP A 47 -9.86 9.37 -26.86
C ASP A 47 -9.21 8.34 -25.92
N GLY A 48 -8.28 8.78 -25.06
CA GLY A 48 -7.62 7.91 -24.07
C GLY A 48 -6.65 6.90 -24.67
N LEU A 49 -6.30 7.03 -25.95
CA LEU A 49 -5.54 6.02 -26.66
C LEU A 49 -4.10 6.47 -26.95
N LYS A 50 -3.18 5.53 -26.86
CA LYS A 50 -1.86 5.68 -27.44
C LYS A 50 -1.95 5.56 -28.97
N PRO A 51 -0.99 6.10 -29.74
CA PRO A 51 -1.02 6.00 -31.20
C PRO A 51 -1.18 4.57 -31.74
N VAL A 52 -0.50 3.58 -31.14
CA VAL A 52 -0.61 2.18 -31.57
C VAL A 52 -2.04 1.64 -31.39
N HIS A 53 -2.69 1.90 -30.25
CA HIS A 53 -4.06 1.46 -29.99
C HIS A 53 -5.05 2.10 -30.98
N ARG A 54 -4.91 3.40 -31.23
CA ARG A 54 -5.73 4.14 -32.19
C ARG A 54 -5.60 3.58 -33.59
N ARG A 55 -4.37 3.29 -34.04
CA ARG A 55 -4.08 2.71 -35.36
C ARG A 55 -4.65 1.31 -35.53
N ILE A 56 -4.58 0.48 -34.46
CA ILE A 56 -5.18 -0.86 -34.47
C ILE A 56 -6.71 -0.77 -34.65
N LEU A 57 -7.40 0.04 -33.85
CA LEU A 57 -8.85 0.19 -33.93
C LEU A 57 -9.26 0.80 -35.27
N PHE A 58 -8.52 1.77 -35.79
CA PHE A 58 -8.77 2.38 -37.07
C PHE A 58 -8.61 1.38 -38.25
N ALA A 59 -7.53 0.61 -38.25
CA ALA A 59 -7.33 -0.44 -39.26
C ALA A 59 -8.40 -1.52 -39.18
N MET A 60 -8.77 -1.95 -37.97
CA MET A 60 -9.87 -2.92 -37.80
C MET A 60 -11.21 -2.38 -38.32
N ASN A 61 -11.46 -1.08 -38.16
CA ASN A 61 -12.66 -0.43 -38.72
C ASN A 61 -12.64 -0.42 -40.24
N GLU A 62 -11.52 -0.05 -40.88
CA GLU A 62 -11.37 -0.11 -42.33
C GLU A 62 -11.53 -1.53 -42.89
N MET A 63 -11.06 -2.54 -42.13
CA MET A 63 -11.24 -3.95 -42.50
C MET A 63 -12.68 -4.45 -42.27
N GLY A 64 -13.60 -3.63 -41.75
CA GLY A 64 -14.97 -3.99 -41.40
C GLY A 64 -15.09 -4.97 -40.24
N LEU A 65 -14.05 -5.07 -39.36
CA LEU A 65 -14.04 -5.98 -38.23
C LEU A 65 -14.82 -5.43 -37.01
N THR A 66 -16.03 -5.00 -37.24
CA THR A 66 -16.96 -4.54 -36.19
C THR A 66 -17.34 -5.67 -35.22
N SER A 67 -18.02 -5.33 -34.14
CA SER A 67 -18.46 -6.31 -33.13
C SER A 67 -19.37 -7.42 -33.69
N THR A 68 -20.09 -7.18 -34.76
CA THR A 68 -20.97 -8.13 -35.44
C THR A 68 -20.27 -8.96 -36.53
N ALA A 69 -19.07 -8.55 -36.92
CA ALA A 69 -18.30 -9.24 -37.97
C ALA A 69 -17.80 -10.62 -37.46
N ARG A 70 -17.40 -11.45 -38.42
CA ARG A 70 -16.69 -12.71 -38.11
C ARG A 70 -15.29 -12.41 -37.61
N PHE A 71 -14.78 -13.28 -36.75
CA PHE A 71 -13.38 -13.24 -36.31
C PHE A 71 -12.44 -13.36 -37.52
N ARG A 72 -11.32 -12.69 -37.46
CA ARG A 72 -10.24 -12.74 -38.44
C ARG A 72 -8.89 -12.98 -37.75
N LYS A 73 -7.97 -13.64 -38.44
CA LYS A 73 -6.63 -13.92 -37.92
C LYS A 73 -5.95 -12.64 -37.44
N SER A 74 -5.38 -12.69 -36.24
CA SER A 74 -4.67 -11.55 -35.65
C SER A 74 -3.52 -11.08 -36.54
N SER A 75 -2.83 -12.00 -37.21
CA SER A 75 -1.76 -11.68 -38.18
C SER A 75 -2.24 -10.82 -39.35
N ALA A 76 -3.51 -10.94 -39.78
CA ALA A 76 -4.06 -10.08 -40.83
C ALA A 76 -4.25 -8.64 -40.33
N VAL A 77 -4.71 -8.47 -39.09
CA VAL A 77 -4.83 -7.14 -38.47
C VAL A 77 -3.46 -6.51 -38.28
N VAL A 78 -2.51 -7.25 -37.67
CA VAL A 78 -1.16 -6.77 -37.46
C VAL A 78 -0.47 -6.36 -38.77
N GLY A 79 -0.59 -7.20 -39.83
CA GLY A 79 -0.05 -6.89 -41.15
C GLY A 79 -0.62 -5.62 -41.75
N ASP A 80 -1.94 -5.42 -41.62
CA ASP A 80 -2.63 -4.22 -42.11
C ASP A 80 -2.19 -2.95 -41.39
N VAL A 81 -2.03 -3.02 -40.07
CA VAL A 81 -1.55 -1.91 -39.24
C VAL A 81 -0.10 -1.55 -39.60
N LEU A 82 0.78 -2.55 -39.71
CA LEU A 82 2.20 -2.33 -40.06
C LEU A 82 2.34 -1.72 -41.45
N GLY A 83 1.66 -2.30 -42.43
CA GLY A 83 1.78 -1.85 -43.80
C GLY A 83 1.21 -0.46 -44.09
N LYS A 84 0.23 -0.01 -43.29
CA LYS A 84 -0.48 1.25 -43.55
C LYS A 84 -0.17 2.37 -42.56
N TYR A 85 0.07 2.08 -41.28
CA TYR A 85 0.01 3.13 -40.26
C TYR A 85 1.15 3.11 -39.22
N HIS A 86 1.71 1.94 -38.89
CA HIS A 86 2.62 1.84 -37.75
C HIS A 86 3.95 1.16 -38.14
N PRO A 87 4.96 1.92 -38.58
CA PRO A 87 6.24 1.37 -39.11
C PRO A 87 7.17 0.94 -37.98
N HIS A 88 6.74 0.00 -37.13
CA HIS A 88 7.49 -0.56 -36.00
C HIS A 88 7.36 -2.09 -36.00
N GLY A 89 7.95 -2.77 -34.98
CA GLY A 89 7.90 -4.24 -34.92
C GLY A 89 6.51 -4.82 -34.76
N ASP A 90 6.27 -5.97 -35.39
CA ASP A 90 5.00 -6.71 -35.37
C ASP A 90 4.62 -7.16 -33.94
N VAL A 91 5.59 -7.56 -33.13
CA VAL A 91 5.40 -7.96 -31.74
C VAL A 91 4.76 -6.81 -30.94
N ALA A 92 5.23 -5.56 -31.10
CA ALA A 92 4.70 -4.42 -30.36
C ALA A 92 3.24 -4.14 -30.71
N VAL A 93 2.85 -4.30 -31.98
CA VAL A 93 1.45 -4.16 -32.42
C VAL A 93 0.61 -5.30 -31.88
N TYR A 94 1.11 -6.53 -31.97
CA TYR A 94 0.39 -7.71 -31.48
C TYR A 94 0.19 -7.68 -29.96
N ASP A 95 1.23 -7.37 -29.18
CA ASP A 95 1.13 -7.26 -27.73
C ASP A 95 0.16 -6.17 -27.29
N SER A 96 0.15 -5.05 -28.01
CA SER A 96 -0.84 -3.98 -27.77
C SER A 96 -2.27 -4.45 -28.06
N MET A 97 -2.46 -5.22 -29.12
CA MET A 97 -3.76 -5.81 -29.47
C MET A 97 -4.19 -6.86 -28.44
N VAL A 98 -3.26 -7.70 -27.99
CA VAL A 98 -3.46 -8.71 -26.93
C VAL A 98 -3.90 -8.02 -25.64
N GLY A 99 -3.20 -7.00 -25.19
CA GLY A 99 -3.56 -6.25 -23.98
C GLY A 99 -4.98 -5.68 -24.03
N MET A 100 -5.41 -5.15 -25.20
CA MET A 100 -6.78 -4.63 -25.39
C MET A 100 -7.87 -5.73 -25.36
N ALA A 101 -7.50 -7.01 -25.49
CA ALA A 101 -8.42 -8.14 -25.43
C ALA A 101 -8.45 -8.82 -24.04
N GLN A 102 -7.51 -8.55 -23.17
CA GLN A 102 -7.40 -9.19 -21.85
C GLN A 102 -8.34 -8.55 -20.83
N GLU A 103 -9.26 -9.36 -20.28
CA GLU A 103 -10.24 -8.95 -19.27
C GLU A 103 -9.62 -8.57 -17.90
N PHE A 104 -8.39 -9.00 -17.64
CA PHE A 104 -7.62 -8.64 -16.44
C PHE A 104 -6.71 -7.42 -16.64
N SER A 105 -6.54 -6.96 -17.89
CA SER A 105 -5.74 -5.78 -18.24
C SER A 105 -6.61 -4.56 -18.50
N PHE A 106 -7.72 -4.73 -19.23
CA PHE A 106 -8.68 -3.68 -19.58
C PHE A 106 -9.98 -3.88 -18.83
N ARG A 107 -10.46 -2.82 -18.17
CA ARG A 107 -11.76 -2.87 -17.48
C ARG A 107 -12.94 -3.04 -18.46
N TYR A 108 -12.81 -2.44 -19.65
CA TYR A 108 -13.69 -2.56 -20.79
C TYR A 108 -12.86 -2.93 -22.02
N PRO A 109 -12.65 -4.23 -22.29
CA PRO A 109 -11.86 -4.68 -23.43
C PRO A 109 -12.37 -4.09 -24.75
N LEU A 110 -11.45 -3.59 -25.57
CA LEU A 110 -11.77 -2.99 -26.87
C LEU A 110 -11.74 -4.01 -28.01
N ILE A 111 -11.13 -5.16 -27.79
CA ILE A 111 -11.01 -6.26 -28.73
C ILE A 111 -11.61 -7.52 -28.10
N LEU A 112 -12.28 -8.31 -28.90
CA LEU A 112 -12.69 -9.66 -28.56
C LEU A 112 -11.72 -10.61 -29.23
N GLY A 113 -11.06 -11.45 -28.42
CA GLY A 113 -10.11 -12.46 -28.86
C GLY A 113 -10.73 -13.85 -28.91
N GLN A 114 -10.28 -14.67 -29.83
CA GLN A 114 -10.55 -16.11 -29.91
C GLN A 114 -9.23 -16.86 -29.98
N GLY A 115 -9.01 -17.79 -29.04
CA GLY A 115 -7.74 -18.49 -28.84
C GLY A 115 -7.05 -18.07 -27.55
N ASN A 116 -5.77 -18.36 -27.39
CA ASN A 116 -5.01 -18.01 -26.22
C ASN A 116 -4.43 -16.58 -26.34
N PHE A 117 -4.96 -15.65 -25.52
CA PHE A 117 -4.51 -14.26 -25.40
C PHE A 117 -3.71 -14.01 -24.12
N GLY A 118 -3.05 -15.05 -23.59
CA GLY A 118 -2.29 -14.97 -22.34
C GLY A 118 -3.18 -15.17 -21.10
N SER A 119 -2.55 -15.21 -19.94
CA SER A 119 -3.23 -15.41 -18.66
C SER A 119 -2.76 -14.42 -17.59
N ILE A 120 -3.50 -14.35 -16.49
CA ILE A 120 -3.12 -13.57 -15.29
C ILE A 120 -1.89 -14.18 -14.58
N ASP A 121 -1.51 -15.39 -14.92
CA ASP A 121 -0.30 -16.07 -14.46
C ASP A 121 0.97 -15.59 -15.20
N GLY A 122 0.80 -14.73 -16.20
CA GLY A 122 1.88 -14.20 -17.00
C GLY A 122 2.27 -15.04 -18.21
N ASP A 123 1.43 -16.02 -18.56
CA ASP A 123 1.60 -16.75 -19.82
C ASP A 123 1.44 -15.82 -21.00
N ASN A 124 2.32 -15.98 -21.98
CA ASN A 124 2.25 -15.21 -23.22
C ASN A 124 1.06 -15.66 -24.08
N ALA A 125 0.55 -14.72 -24.89
CA ALA A 125 -0.40 -15.07 -25.93
C ALA A 125 0.23 -16.03 -26.95
N ALA A 126 -0.61 -16.89 -27.56
CA ALA A 126 -0.19 -17.70 -28.68
C ALA A 126 0.22 -16.81 -29.87
N ALA A 127 1.08 -17.32 -30.76
CA ALA A 127 1.52 -16.56 -31.92
C ALA A 127 0.31 -16.08 -32.77
N MET A 128 0.40 -14.87 -33.32
CA MET A 128 -0.68 -14.15 -34.02
C MET A 128 -1.31 -14.92 -35.20
N ARG A 129 -0.63 -15.94 -35.72
CA ARG A 129 -1.17 -16.84 -36.75
C ARG A 129 -2.23 -17.83 -36.23
N TYR A 130 -2.26 -18.10 -34.91
CA TYR A 130 -3.22 -19.00 -34.28
C TYR A 130 -4.44 -18.25 -33.72
N THR A 131 -4.25 -17.04 -33.22
CA THR A 131 -5.32 -16.25 -32.60
C THR A 131 -6.17 -15.51 -33.64
N GLU A 132 -7.42 -15.22 -33.25
CA GLU A 132 -8.35 -14.46 -34.08
C GLU A 132 -8.95 -13.31 -33.27
N ALA A 133 -9.26 -12.19 -33.91
CA ALA A 133 -9.75 -10.99 -33.25
C ALA A 133 -10.82 -10.26 -34.02
N LYS A 134 -11.67 -9.51 -33.34
CA LYS A 134 -12.57 -8.48 -33.83
C LYS A 134 -12.80 -7.41 -32.78
N MET A 135 -13.37 -6.27 -33.15
CA MET A 135 -13.69 -5.22 -32.16
C MET A 135 -14.81 -5.66 -31.22
N SER A 136 -14.77 -5.17 -29.98
CA SER A 136 -15.87 -5.28 -29.03
C SER A 136 -16.98 -4.28 -29.33
N LYS A 137 -18.14 -4.44 -28.66
CA LYS A 137 -19.27 -3.49 -28.83
C LYS A 137 -18.90 -2.07 -28.38
N ILE A 138 -18.15 -1.92 -27.27
CA ILE A 138 -17.76 -0.60 -26.74
C ILE A 138 -16.72 0.10 -27.63
N ALA A 139 -15.90 -0.64 -28.38
CA ALA A 139 -14.95 -0.06 -29.33
C ALA A 139 -15.65 0.69 -30.45
N ASN A 140 -16.87 0.29 -30.83
CA ASN A 140 -17.66 1.02 -31.84
C ASN A 140 -18.03 2.43 -31.38
N GLU A 141 -18.20 2.65 -30.06
CA GLU A 141 -18.49 3.98 -29.49
C GLU A 141 -17.27 4.94 -29.59
N LEU A 142 -16.05 4.39 -29.68
CA LEU A 142 -14.86 5.21 -29.92
C LEU A 142 -14.75 5.68 -31.38
N LEU A 143 -15.31 4.90 -32.33
CA LEU A 143 -15.24 5.12 -33.77
C LEU A 143 -16.53 5.72 -34.33
N ARG A 144 -17.54 5.94 -33.48
CA ARG A 144 -18.85 6.44 -33.88
C ARG A 144 -18.74 7.77 -34.65
N ASP A 145 -19.36 7.85 -35.79
CA ASP A 145 -19.40 9.04 -36.67
C ASP A 145 -18.03 9.45 -37.28
N LEU A 146 -17.03 8.56 -37.30
CA LEU A 146 -15.68 8.85 -37.84
C LEU A 146 -15.76 9.26 -39.33
N GLU A 147 -16.67 8.65 -40.11
CA GLU A 147 -16.90 8.92 -41.53
C GLU A 147 -17.56 10.27 -41.80
N LYS A 148 -18.04 10.96 -40.78
CA LYS A 148 -18.71 12.27 -40.85
C LYS A 148 -17.79 13.46 -40.65
N GLU A 149 -16.51 13.32 -40.94
CA GLU A 149 -15.51 14.41 -40.83
C GLU A 149 -15.43 15.04 -39.43
N THR A 150 -15.76 14.28 -38.40
CA THR A 150 -15.86 14.75 -37.01
C THR A 150 -14.53 15.05 -36.35
N VAL A 151 -13.44 14.48 -36.87
CA VAL A 151 -12.07 14.66 -36.40
C VAL A 151 -11.12 14.97 -37.54
N ASN A 152 -9.96 15.54 -37.22
CA ASN A 152 -8.93 15.84 -38.20
C ASN A 152 -8.12 14.58 -38.50
N PHE A 153 -7.71 14.48 -39.79
CA PHE A 153 -6.82 13.48 -40.31
C PHE A 153 -5.46 14.07 -40.65
N ARG A 154 -4.42 13.24 -40.55
CA ARG A 154 -3.07 13.57 -40.99
C ARG A 154 -2.55 12.49 -41.95
N PRO A 155 -1.57 12.78 -42.79
CA PRO A 155 -0.88 11.77 -43.56
C PRO A 155 -0.28 10.70 -42.64
N ASN A 156 -0.27 9.45 -43.11
CA ASN A 156 0.47 8.35 -42.48
C ASN A 156 1.99 8.52 -42.71
N TYR A 157 2.81 7.57 -42.26
CA TYR A 157 4.27 7.66 -42.30
C TYR A 157 4.87 7.79 -43.72
N ASP A 158 4.23 7.19 -44.72
CA ASP A 158 4.67 7.23 -46.15
C ASP A 158 3.86 8.19 -47.01
N GLN A 159 2.92 8.96 -46.43
CA GLN A 159 2.04 9.93 -47.05
C GLN A 159 1.07 9.34 -48.12
N THR A 160 0.95 8.02 -48.22
CA THR A 160 0.05 7.35 -49.17
C THR A 160 -1.38 7.29 -48.66
N ARG A 161 -1.61 7.43 -47.36
CA ARG A 161 -2.91 7.34 -46.70
C ARG A 161 -3.08 8.41 -45.65
N LYS A 162 -4.28 8.50 -45.10
CA LYS A 162 -4.58 9.38 -43.96
C LYS A 162 -4.99 8.54 -42.78
N GLU A 163 -4.56 8.98 -41.61
CA GLU A 163 -4.95 8.41 -40.29
C GLU A 163 -5.61 9.50 -39.45
N PRO A 164 -6.57 9.18 -38.58
CA PRO A 164 -7.16 10.15 -37.67
C PRO A 164 -6.14 10.57 -36.60
N ILE A 165 -6.08 11.86 -36.29
CA ILE A 165 -5.23 12.38 -35.20
C ILE A 165 -5.74 11.88 -33.85
N VAL A 166 -7.07 11.81 -33.68
CA VAL A 166 -7.79 11.34 -32.51
C VAL A 166 -9.09 10.68 -32.97
N LEU A 167 -9.64 9.73 -32.22
CA LEU A 167 -10.95 9.18 -32.50
C LEU A 167 -12.08 10.05 -31.94
N PRO A 168 -13.27 10.05 -32.54
CA PRO A 168 -14.42 10.85 -32.10
C PRO A 168 -15.04 10.38 -30.78
N SER A 169 -14.47 9.48 -30.12
CA SER A 169 -14.84 8.78 -28.87
C SER A 169 -16.10 9.32 -28.17
N ALA A 170 -17.16 8.53 -28.16
CA ALA A 170 -18.40 8.87 -27.46
C ALA A 170 -18.33 8.59 -25.93
N VAL A 171 -17.26 7.97 -25.46
CA VAL A 171 -17.03 7.60 -24.07
C VAL A 171 -15.71 8.19 -23.56
N PRO A 172 -15.57 8.56 -22.26
CA PRO A 172 -14.34 9.05 -21.67
C PRO A 172 -13.33 7.92 -21.45
N SER A 173 -12.82 7.32 -22.54
CA SER A 173 -12.04 6.09 -22.56
C SER A 173 -10.76 6.17 -21.74
N LEU A 174 -10.16 7.37 -21.59
CA LEU A 174 -8.99 7.57 -20.73
C LEU A 174 -9.24 7.12 -19.29
N LEU A 175 -10.41 7.43 -18.76
CA LEU A 175 -10.80 7.02 -17.40
C LEU A 175 -11.32 5.59 -17.37
N LEU A 176 -12.04 5.13 -18.41
CA LEU A 176 -12.65 3.79 -18.38
C LEU A 176 -11.62 2.67 -18.30
N ASN A 177 -10.56 2.75 -19.08
CA ASN A 177 -9.52 1.71 -19.13
C ASN A 177 -8.21 2.13 -18.48
N GLY A 178 -8.03 3.42 -18.25
CA GLY A 178 -6.75 3.93 -17.77
C GLY A 178 -5.62 3.68 -18.76
N THR A 179 -4.39 3.89 -18.33
CA THR A 179 -3.20 3.57 -19.14
C THR A 179 -1.95 3.55 -18.28
N LEU A 180 -0.94 2.81 -18.70
CA LEU A 180 0.42 2.88 -18.20
C LEU A 180 1.33 3.21 -19.38
N GLY A 181 2.19 4.21 -19.25
CA GLY A 181 3.15 4.58 -20.28
C GLY A 181 4.43 5.14 -19.68
N ILE A 182 5.58 4.72 -20.21
CA ILE A 182 6.89 5.20 -19.81
C ILE A 182 7.49 5.93 -21.01
N ALA A 183 7.67 7.24 -20.86
CA ALA A 183 8.29 8.09 -21.85
C ALA A 183 9.70 8.52 -21.38
N VAL A 184 10.37 9.36 -22.18
CA VAL A 184 11.62 9.97 -21.78
C VAL A 184 11.34 11.14 -20.84
N GLY A 185 11.88 11.07 -19.61
CA GLY A 185 11.72 12.12 -18.60
C GLY A 185 10.35 12.20 -17.92
N MET A 186 9.38 11.37 -18.33
CA MET A 186 8.04 11.33 -17.71
C MET A 186 7.36 9.97 -17.89
N ALA A 187 6.36 9.72 -17.08
CA ALA A 187 5.54 8.52 -17.16
C ALA A 187 4.07 8.88 -16.93
N THR A 188 3.18 8.01 -17.34
CA THR A 188 1.76 8.08 -17.00
C THR A 188 1.31 6.78 -16.37
N ASN A 189 0.45 6.86 -15.36
CA ASN A 189 -0.18 5.72 -14.72
C ASN A 189 -1.59 6.11 -14.25
N ILE A 190 -2.56 5.89 -15.11
CA ILE A 190 -3.96 6.26 -14.90
C ILE A 190 -4.75 5.00 -14.59
N PRO A 191 -5.49 4.94 -13.46
CA PRO A 191 -6.31 3.77 -13.13
C PRO A 191 -7.57 3.70 -14.00
N PRO A 192 -8.13 2.51 -14.20
CA PRO A 192 -9.44 2.32 -14.81
C PRO A 192 -10.57 2.64 -13.82
N HIS A 193 -11.78 2.94 -14.37
CA HIS A 193 -12.96 3.32 -13.57
C HIS A 193 -14.23 2.67 -14.08
N ASN A 194 -15.26 2.65 -13.22
CA ASN A 194 -16.59 2.17 -13.60
C ASN A 194 -17.28 3.15 -14.57
N LEU A 195 -17.84 2.61 -15.65
CA LEU A 195 -18.47 3.40 -16.71
C LEU A 195 -19.65 4.21 -16.20
N ALA A 196 -20.54 3.62 -15.42
CA ALA A 196 -21.71 4.32 -14.89
C ALA A 196 -21.30 5.52 -14.02
N GLU A 197 -20.31 5.33 -13.13
CA GLU A 197 -19.81 6.38 -12.25
C GLU A 197 -19.17 7.54 -13.04
N VAL A 198 -18.36 7.23 -14.05
CA VAL A 198 -17.71 8.26 -14.88
C VAL A 198 -18.72 9.01 -15.75
N VAL A 199 -19.73 8.31 -16.29
CA VAL A 199 -20.80 8.93 -17.05
C VAL A 199 -21.65 9.83 -16.14
N ASP A 200 -22.05 9.37 -14.96
CA ASP A 200 -22.85 10.16 -14.01
C ASP A 200 -22.08 11.42 -13.58
N ALA A 201 -20.77 11.32 -13.30
CA ALA A 201 -19.94 12.48 -13.02
C ALA A 201 -19.83 13.45 -14.22
N THR A 202 -19.77 12.92 -15.45
CA THR A 202 -19.73 13.74 -16.67
C THR A 202 -21.03 14.47 -16.87
N LEU A 203 -22.16 13.81 -16.65
CA LEU A 203 -23.50 14.41 -16.73
C LEU A 203 -23.65 15.53 -15.70
N HIS A 204 -23.23 15.29 -14.47
CA HIS A 204 -23.24 16.29 -13.41
C HIS A 204 -22.38 17.52 -13.80
N LEU A 205 -21.19 17.32 -14.34
CA LEU A 205 -20.31 18.41 -14.79
C LEU A 205 -20.91 19.17 -16.00
N ILE A 206 -21.74 18.54 -16.85
CA ILE A 206 -22.48 19.22 -17.91
C ILE A 206 -23.57 20.12 -17.34
N GLU A 207 -24.25 19.69 -16.29
CA GLU A 207 -25.31 20.45 -15.60
C GLU A 207 -24.73 21.59 -14.75
N ASP A 208 -23.66 21.34 -14.02
CA ASP A 208 -22.95 22.30 -13.17
C ASP A 208 -21.46 22.35 -13.53
N GLY A 209 -21.08 23.28 -14.40
CA GLY A 209 -19.70 23.47 -14.87
C GLY A 209 -18.72 23.90 -13.77
N ASP A 210 -19.19 24.41 -12.65
CA ASP A 210 -18.36 24.89 -11.54
C ASP A 210 -18.08 23.80 -10.49
N SER A 211 -18.69 22.60 -10.62
CA SER A 211 -18.47 21.46 -9.73
C SER A 211 -17.00 21.25 -9.40
N THR A 212 -16.69 20.98 -8.13
CA THR A 212 -15.34 20.66 -7.64
C THR A 212 -14.98 19.21 -7.89
N THR A 213 -13.70 18.83 -7.66
CA THR A 213 -13.29 17.42 -7.69
C THR A 213 -14.03 16.60 -6.60
N GLU A 214 -14.32 17.20 -5.44
CA GLU A 214 -15.06 16.56 -4.35
C GLU A 214 -16.51 16.23 -4.77
N ASP A 215 -17.17 17.15 -5.50
CA ASP A 215 -18.53 16.93 -6.01
C ASP A 215 -18.55 15.78 -7.02
N LEU A 216 -17.58 15.75 -7.93
CA LEU A 216 -17.43 14.67 -8.91
C LEU A 216 -17.13 13.32 -8.28
N MET A 217 -16.43 13.29 -7.14
CA MET A 217 -16.14 12.07 -6.39
C MET A 217 -17.34 11.53 -5.58
N GLN A 218 -18.45 12.24 -5.53
CA GLN A 218 -19.71 11.65 -5.07
C GLN A 218 -20.20 10.58 -6.04
N PHE A 219 -19.89 10.72 -7.33
CA PHE A 219 -20.19 9.76 -8.39
C PHE A 219 -19.05 8.79 -8.62
N VAL A 220 -17.84 9.29 -8.93
CA VAL A 220 -16.61 8.47 -9.09
C VAL A 220 -16.03 8.16 -7.72
N LYS A 221 -16.40 7.01 -7.17
CA LYS A 221 -16.00 6.60 -5.79
C LYS A 221 -14.50 6.30 -5.67
N GLY A 222 -13.83 6.00 -6.78
CA GLY A 222 -12.43 5.64 -6.84
C GLY A 222 -12.12 4.76 -8.05
N PRO A 223 -10.90 4.21 -8.16
CA PRO A 223 -10.54 3.28 -9.25
C PRO A 223 -11.43 2.03 -9.22
N ASP A 224 -11.66 1.44 -10.39
CA ASP A 224 -12.39 0.18 -10.54
C ASP A 224 -11.56 -0.79 -11.39
N PHE A 225 -10.71 -1.55 -10.70
CA PHE A 225 -9.77 -2.44 -11.35
C PHE A 225 -10.46 -3.69 -11.94
N PRO A 226 -10.02 -4.16 -13.11
CA PRO A 226 -10.56 -5.39 -13.72
C PRO A 226 -10.44 -6.61 -12.83
N THR A 227 -9.40 -6.70 -12.00
CA THR A 227 -9.15 -7.79 -11.05
C THR A 227 -9.90 -7.66 -9.72
N GLY A 228 -10.67 -6.58 -9.53
CA GLY A 228 -11.39 -6.33 -8.27
C GLY A 228 -10.47 -5.85 -7.14
N GLY A 229 -10.60 -6.47 -5.97
CA GLY A 229 -9.83 -6.12 -4.77
C GLY A 229 -10.40 -4.96 -3.97
N ILE A 230 -9.62 -4.47 -3.03
CA ILE A 230 -10.02 -3.42 -2.08
C ILE A 230 -9.05 -2.24 -2.19
N ALA A 231 -9.57 -1.04 -2.36
CA ALA A 231 -8.79 0.20 -2.33
C ALA A 231 -9.13 1.01 -1.06
N TYR A 232 -8.08 1.50 -0.38
CA TYR A 232 -8.19 2.15 0.92
C TYR A 232 -7.92 3.64 0.85
N ASN A 233 -8.44 4.38 1.83
CA ASN A 233 -8.19 5.78 2.12
C ASN A 233 -8.74 6.76 1.08
N PHE A 234 -10.00 7.13 1.27
CA PHE A 234 -10.68 8.11 0.42
C PHE A 234 -9.98 9.49 0.35
N LYS A 235 -9.27 9.91 1.41
CA LYS A 235 -8.55 11.21 1.41
C LYS A 235 -7.38 11.21 0.43
N ASP A 236 -6.64 10.09 0.36
CA ASP A 236 -5.53 9.96 -0.58
C ASP A 236 -6.05 9.88 -2.03
N MET A 237 -7.21 9.22 -2.24
CA MET A 237 -7.89 9.22 -3.54
C MET A 237 -8.31 10.63 -3.94
N LEU A 238 -8.94 11.39 -3.04
CA LEU A 238 -9.35 12.77 -3.30
C LEU A 238 -8.14 13.65 -3.67
N HIS A 239 -7.04 13.52 -2.94
CA HIS A 239 -5.80 14.22 -3.26
C HIS A 239 -5.27 13.83 -4.64
N ALA A 240 -5.23 12.53 -4.95
CA ALA A 240 -4.77 12.03 -6.24
C ALA A 240 -5.61 12.52 -7.42
N TYR A 241 -6.93 12.53 -7.30
CA TYR A 241 -7.83 13.05 -8.35
C TYR A 241 -7.81 14.58 -8.46
N GLY A 242 -7.55 15.28 -7.36
CA GLY A 242 -7.42 16.75 -7.37
C GLY A 242 -6.12 17.23 -8.01
N THR A 243 -5.02 16.56 -7.74
CA THR A 243 -3.66 16.97 -8.19
C THR A 243 -3.15 16.20 -9.40
N GLY A 244 -3.77 15.08 -9.76
CA GLY A 244 -3.27 14.14 -10.77
C GLY A 244 -2.12 13.24 -10.29
N ARG A 245 -1.73 13.32 -9.01
CA ARG A 245 -0.65 12.51 -8.41
C ARG A 245 -0.98 12.06 -7.01
N GLY A 246 -0.65 10.83 -6.67
CA GLY A 246 -0.87 10.27 -5.33
C GLY A 246 -0.66 8.76 -5.32
N GLY A 247 -0.71 8.15 -4.13
CA GLY A 247 -0.66 6.70 -3.94
C GLY A 247 -1.91 6.20 -3.24
N VAL A 248 -2.46 5.10 -3.71
CA VAL A 248 -3.62 4.43 -3.11
C VAL A 248 -3.26 2.99 -2.80
N VAL A 249 -3.43 2.59 -1.55
CA VAL A 249 -3.18 1.21 -1.11
C VAL A 249 -4.27 0.31 -1.66
N CYS A 250 -3.86 -0.75 -2.36
CA CYS A 250 -4.75 -1.76 -2.93
C CYS A 250 -4.40 -3.14 -2.35
N ARG A 251 -5.40 -3.89 -1.92
CA ARG A 251 -5.27 -5.27 -1.44
C ARG A 251 -6.09 -6.23 -2.29
N GLY A 252 -5.55 -7.45 -2.45
CA GLY A 252 -6.36 -8.57 -2.87
C GLY A 252 -7.37 -8.96 -1.79
N GLU A 253 -8.52 -9.48 -2.20
CA GLU A 253 -9.51 -10.03 -1.27
C GLU A 253 -9.09 -11.40 -0.79
N ALA A 254 -9.18 -11.61 0.52
CA ALA A 254 -8.91 -12.89 1.15
C ALA A 254 -9.90 -13.15 2.27
N GLU A 255 -10.35 -14.39 2.39
CA GLU A 255 -11.27 -14.85 3.41
C GLU A 255 -10.62 -15.95 4.26
N ILE A 256 -10.89 -15.91 5.57
CA ILE A 256 -10.49 -16.96 6.50
C ILE A 256 -11.68 -17.89 6.69
N VAL A 257 -11.51 -19.16 6.34
CA VAL A 257 -12.55 -20.18 6.40
C VAL A 257 -12.13 -21.29 7.35
N GLU A 258 -13.02 -21.63 8.31
CA GLU A 258 -12.83 -22.77 9.18
C GLU A 258 -13.29 -24.06 8.49
N GLN A 259 -12.45 -25.10 8.52
CA GLN A 259 -12.78 -26.42 7.99
C GLN A 259 -12.53 -27.52 9.03
N LYS A 260 -13.04 -28.72 8.78
CA LYS A 260 -12.74 -29.91 9.59
C LYS A 260 -11.22 -30.15 9.61
N GLY A 261 -10.56 -29.72 10.69
CA GLY A 261 -9.12 -29.92 10.90
C GLY A 261 -8.23 -28.69 10.77
N GLY A 262 -8.78 -27.47 10.80
CA GLY A 262 -8.01 -26.23 10.84
C GLY A 262 -8.62 -25.08 10.05
N PHE A 263 -7.83 -24.06 9.80
CA PHE A 263 -8.22 -22.88 9.03
C PHE A 263 -7.58 -22.89 7.64
N GLN A 264 -8.25 -22.25 6.71
CA GLN A 264 -7.74 -21.95 5.39
C GLN A 264 -7.88 -20.44 5.12
N ILE A 265 -6.89 -19.88 4.42
CA ILE A 265 -7.01 -18.56 3.81
C ILE A 265 -7.27 -18.77 2.33
N ILE A 266 -8.37 -18.20 1.82
CA ILE A 266 -8.77 -18.28 0.42
C ILE A 266 -8.64 -16.87 -0.18
N ILE A 267 -7.72 -16.70 -1.13
CA ILE A 267 -7.54 -15.44 -1.85
C ILE A 267 -8.40 -15.50 -3.11
N THR A 268 -9.34 -14.56 -3.27
CA THR A 268 -10.31 -14.51 -4.36
C THR A 268 -10.04 -13.39 -5.36
N SER A 269 -9.16 -12.45 -5.05
CA SER A 269 -8.67 -11.44 -5.99
C SER A 269 -7.23 -11.06 -5.68
N ILE A 270 -6.54 -10.51 -6.68
CA ILE A 270 -5.18 -9.97 -6.53
C ILE A 270 -5.15 -8.52 -6.99
N PRO A 271 -4.24 -7.69 -6.47
CA PRO A 271 -4.13 -6.30 -6.91
C PRO A 271 -3.85 -6.19 -8.40
N TYR A 272 -4.34 -5.12 -9.00
CA TYR A 272 -4.22 -4.86 -10.43
C TYR A 272 -2.76 -4.86 -10.89
N ARG A 273 -2.48 -5.54 -12.01
CA ARG A 273 -1.14 -5.75 -12.60
C ARG A 273 -0.19 -6.60 -11.78
N VAL A 274 -0.66 -7.29 -10.77
CA VAL A 274 0.12 -8.30 -10.06
C VAL A 274 0.04 -9.62 -10.83
N ASN A 275 1.18 -10.26 -11.05
CA ASN A 275 1.26 -11.59 -11.64
C ASN A 275 0.94 -12.64 -10.56
N LYS A 276 -0.08 -13.49 -10.83
CA LYS A 276 -0.58 -14.47 -9.86
C LYS A 276 0.48 -15.54 -9.53
N SER A 277 1.18 -16.05 -10.51
CA SER A 277 2.23 -17.06 -10.30
C SER A 277 3.40 -16.52 -9.47
N ASN A 278 3.85 -15.27 -9.74
CA ASN A 278 4.90 -14.64 -8.93
C ASN A 278 4.45 -14.38 -7.49
N LEU A 279 3.19 -14.02 -7.28
CA LEU A 279 2.63 -13.86 -5.94
C LEU A 279 2.65 -15.20 -5.18
N ILE A 280 2.21 -16.29 -5.81
CA ILE A 280 2.22 -17.64 -5.22
C ILE A 280 3.65 -18.06 -4.89
N MET A 281 4.60 -17.84 -5.80
CA MET A 281 6.01 -18.14 -5.57
C MET A 281 6.57 -17.36 -4.39
N SER A 282 6.27 -16.05 -4.29
CA SER A 282 6.74 -15.22 -3.17
C SER A 282 6.20 -15.70 -1.82
N ILE A 283 4.94 -16.15 -1.77
CA ILE A 283 4.37 -16.76 -0.55
C ILE A 283 5.10 -18.08 -0.22
N ALA A 284 5.35 -18.92 -1.22
CA ALA A 284 6.07 -20.18 -1.03
C ALA A 284 7.51 -19.99 -0.53
N GLU A 285 8.22 -18.98 -1.06
CA GLU A 285 9.58 -18.61 -0.63
C GLU A 285 9.60 -18.19 0.85
N LEU A 286 8.65 -17.35 1.29
CA LEU A 286 8.53 -16.95 2.69
C LEU A 286 8.32 -18.14 3.62
N VAL A 287 7.58 -19.16 3.18
CA VAL A 287 7.38 -20.40 3.95
C VAL A 287 8.66 -21.25 3.98
N GLN A 288 9.35 -21.43 2.85
CA GLN A 288 10.59 -22.20 2.74
C GLN A 288 11.73 -21.56 3.57
N GLU A 289 11.85 -20.27 3.54
CA GLU A 289 12.82 -19.49 4.34
C GLU A 289 12.47 -19.43 5.83
N LYS A 290 11.34 -20.04 6.26
CA LYS A 290 10.82 -20.01 7.63
C LYS A 290 10.55 -18.60 8.16
N LYS A 291 10.32 -17.65 7.28
CA LYS A 291 9.89 -16.29 7.62
C LYS A 291 8.39 -16.22 7.89
N LEU A 292 7.61 -17.07 7.20
CA LEU A 292 6.18 -17.25 7.42
C LEU A 292 5.93 -18.64 8.00
N ASP A 293 5.67 -18.70 9.31
CA ASP A 293 5.24 -19.93 9.99
C ASP A 293 3.72 -20.04 9.97
N GLY A 294 3.22 -21.25 10.27
CA GLY A 294 1.79 -21.53 10.35
C GLY A 294 1.15 -22.01 9.04
N VAL A 295 1.85 -21.99 7.91
CA VAL A 295 1.38 -22.54 6.64
C VAL A 295 1.68 -24.05 6.59
N LYS A 296 0.68 -24.84 6.19
CA LYS A 296 0.77 -26.30 5.97
C LYS A 296 0.85 -26.64 4.49
N GLY A 297 0.11 -25.93 3.65
CA GLY A 297 0.06 -26.15 2.20
C GLY A 297 -0.38 -24.90 1.44
N LEU A 298 0.02 -24.81 0.19
CA LEU A 298 -0.34 -23.73 -0.74
C LEU A 298 -0.76 -24.36 -2.06
N ARG A 299 -1.96 -24.03 -2.54
CA ARG A 299 -2.51 -24.55 -3.79
C ARG A 299 -3.15 -23.42 -4.61
N ASP A 300 -3.00 -23.51 -5.89
CA ASP A 300 -3.75 -22.70 -6.85
C ASP A 300 -4.90 -23.55 -7.40
N GLU A 301 -6.12 -23.18 -7.07
CA GLU A 301 -7.36 -23.78 -7.53
C GLU A 301 -8.12 -22.87 -8.51
N SER A 302 -7.44 -21.84 -9.06
CA SER A 302 -8.03 -20.89 -9.97
C SER A 302 -8.47 -21.55 -11.28
N THR A 303 -9.64 -21.16 -11.75
CA THR A 303 -10.16 -21.53 -13.06
C THR A 303 -10.45 -20.24 -13.85
N LYS A 304 -11.72 -19.89 -14.05
CA LYS A 304 -12.12 -18.57 -14.55
C LYS A 304 -11.96 -17.51 -13.47
N ASP A 305 -12.27 -17.88 -12.23
CA ASP A 305 -12.14 -17.03 -11.06
C ASP A 305 -10.87 -17.38 -10.27
N ILE A 306 -10.25 -16.37 -9.68
CA ILE A 306 -9.06 -16.55 -8.85
C ILE A 306 -9.45 -17.26 -7.57
N ARG A 307 -8.72 -18.35 -7.24
CA ARG A 307 -8.87 -19.08 -6.01
C ARG A 307 -7.52 -19.67 -5.57
N ILE A 308 -6.79 -18.93 -4.74
CA ILE A 308 -5.54 -19.42 -4.14
C ILE A 308 -5.86 -19.85 -2.70
N VAL A 309 -5.54 -21.09 -2.36
CA VAL A 309 -5.88 -21.70 -1.06
C VAL A 309 -4.60 -21.93 -0.27
N ILE A 310 -4.55 -21.38 0.94
CA ILE A 310 -3.45 -21.55 1.90
C ILE A 310 -3.98 -22.32 3.11
N ASP A 311 -3.57 -23.57 3.26
CA ASP A 311 -3.90 -24.40 4.43
C ASP A 311 -3.03 -24.01 5.62
N LEU A 312 -3.63 -23.83 6.78
CA LEU A 312 -2.94 -23.46 8.00
C LEU A 312 -2.74 -24.65 8.94
N LYS A 313 -1.67 -24.59 9.73
CA LYS A 313 -1.46 -25.50 10.86
C LYS A 313 -2.46 -25.17 11.97
N ASN A 314 -2.88 -26.16 12.76
CA ASN A 314 -3.84 -25.96 13.86
C ASN A 314 -3.35 -24.98 14.94
N THR A 315 -2.04 -24.74 15.04
CA THR A 315 -1.42 -23.80 15.97
C THR A 315 -1.27 -22.38 15.41
N ALA A 316 -1.62 -22.17 14.15
CA ALA A 316 -1.49 -20.87 13.50
C ALA A 316 -2.63 -19.95 13.89
N VAL A 317 -2.34 -18.66 13.97
CA VAL A 317 -3.34 -17.58 14.09
C VAL A 317 -3.59 -17.04 12.67
N PRO A 318 -4.76 -17.32 12.06
CA PRO A 318 -5.01 -17.03 10.65
C PRO A 318 -4.81 -15.57 10.28
N GLU A 319 -5.28 -14.63 11.10
CA GLU A 319 -5.16 -13.20 10.87
C GLU A 319 -3.70 -12.74 10.80
N LYS A 320 -2.83 -13.33 11.62
CA LYS A 320 -1.40 -13.01 11.62
C LYS A 320 -0.70 -13.51 10.38
N VAL A 321 -1.03 -14.72 9.93
CA VAL A 321 -0.51 -15.26 8.67
C VAL A 321 -0.94 -14.38 7.51
N LEU A 322 -2.22 -14.00 7.44
CA LEU A 322 -2.75 -13.13 6.40
C LEU A 322 -2.10 -11.73 6.42
N ASN A 323 -1.96 -11.14 7.61
CA ASN A 323 -1.30 -9.83 7.77
C ASN A 323 0.17 -9.90 7.34
N TYR A 324 0.86 -10.99 7.65
CA TYR A 324 2.24 -11.19 7.22
C TYR A 324 2.36 -11.27 5.69
N ILE A 325 1.43 -11.97 5.04
CA ILE A 325 1.35 -12.07 3.58
C ILE A 325 1.11 -10.69 2.97
N TYR A 326 0.14 -9.92 3.48
CA TYR A 326 -0.11 -8.55 3.00
C TYR A 326 1.14 -7.67 3.09
N LYS A 327 1.84 -7.71 4.22
CA LYS A 327 3.02 -6.86 4.45
C LYS A 327 4.23 -7.23 3.59
N ASN A 328 4.41 -8.49 3.27
CA ASN A 328 5.65 -9.01 2.69
C ASN A 328 5.50 -9.52 1.26
N THR A 329 4.32 -9.41 0.66
CA THR A 329 4.06 -9.83 -0.73
C THR A 329 3.26 -8.76 -1.50
N GLN A 330 3.13 -8.96 -2.80
CA GLN A 330 2.31 -8.08 -3.65
C GLN A 330 0.79 -8.27 -3.49
N LEU A 331 0.32 -9.06 -2.50
CA LEU A 331 -1.11 -9.13 -2.18
C LEU A 331 -1.63 -7.78 -1.62
N GLU A 332 -0.74 -6.96 -1.06
CA GLU A 332 -0.95 -5.53 -0.86
C GLU A 332 0.07 -4.76 -1.69
N SER A 333 -0.38 -3.77 -2.45
CA SER A 333 0.47 -2.93 -3.27
C SER A 333 -0.07 -1.51 -3.35
N ASN A 334 0.82 -0.54 -3.58
CA ASN A 334 0.42 0.84 -3.83
C ASN A 334 0.21 1.06 -5.33
N PHE A 335 -0.99 1.52 -5.70
CA PHE A 335 -1.22 2.06 -7.03
C PHE A 335 -0.88 3.55 -7.03
N ASN A 336 0.21 3.90 -7.71
CA ASN A 336 0.69 5.28 -7.78
C ASN A 336 0.05 5.99 -8.96
N PHE A 337 -0.84 6.94 -8.69
CA PHE A 337 -1.45 7.81 -9.69
C PHE A 337 -0.39 8.75 -10.26
N ASN A 338 -0.35 8.84 -11.56
CA ASN A 338 0.37 9.85 -12.31
C ASN A 338 -0.42 10.13 -13.60
N ILE A 339 -1.39 11.02 -13.49
CA ILE A 339 -2.36 11.28 -14.54
C ILE A 339 -1.76 12.29 -15.52
N VAL A 340 -0.93 11.79 -16.44
CA VAL A 340 -0.31 12.58 -17.50
C VAL A 340 -0.88 12.16 -18.84
N ALA A 341 -1.44 13.10 -19.61
CA ALA A 341 -1.97 12.86 -20.94
C ALA A 341 -1.63 14.03 -21.88
N LEU A 342 -1.74 13.81 -23.18
CA LEU A 342 -1.54 14.83 -24.18
C LEU A 342 -2.80 15.68 -24.33
N VAL A 343 -2.65 16.99 -24.16
CA VAL A 343 -3.66 18.00 -24.48
C VAL A 343 -3.11 18.80 -25.65
N ASP A 344 -3.71 18.68 -26.83
CA ASP A 344 -3.24 19.28 -28.08
C ASP A 344 -1.75 19.02 -28.37
N GLY A 345 -1.31 17.81 -28.11
CA GLY A 345 0.06 17.33 -28.31
C GLY A 345 1.05 17.71 -27.21
N VAL A 346 0.63 18.43 -26.16
CA VAL A 346 1.49 18.81 -25.02
C VAL A 346 1.17 17.96 -23.79
N PRO A 347 2.16 17.31 -23.16
CA PRO A 347 1.93 16.52 -21.96
C PRO A 347 1.56 17.41 -20.77
N GLN A 348 0.47 17.08 -20.08
CA GLN A 348 -0.02 17.80 -18.90
C GLN A 348 -0.43 16.82 -17.81
N THR A 349 -0.19 17.19 -16.55
CA THR A 349 -0.77 16.51 -15.40
C THR A 349 -2.19 17.02 -15.19
N LEU A 350 -3.16 16.12 -15.15
CA LEU A 350 -4.57 16.46 -15.17
C LEU A 350 -5.28 16.01 -13.90
N SER A 351 -6.22 16.83 -13.42
CA SER A 351 -7.19 16.44 -12.38
C SER A 351 -8.38 15.71 -13.02
N LEU A 352 -9.19 15.03 -12.21
CA LEU A 352 -10.43 14.39 -12.66
C LEU A 352 -11.34 15.40 -13.37
N LYS A 353 -11.56 16.59 -12.79
CA LYS A 353 -12.35 17.66 -13.40
C LYS A 353 -11.78 18.07 -14.77
N SER A 354 -10.45 18.24 -14.86
CA SER A 354 -9.81 18.64 -16.11
C SER A 354 -10.02 17.63 -17.23
N ILE A 355 -9.91 16.32 -16.93
CA ILE A 355 -10.11 15.25 -17.91
C ILE A 355 -11.54 15.27 -18.43
N LEU A 356 -12.54 15.33 -17.53
CA LEU A 356 -13.95 15.37 -17.93
C LEU A 356 -14.30 16.61 -18.71
N SER A 357 -13.75 17.78 -18.33
CA SER A 357 -13.96 19.04 -19.06
C SER A 357 -13.40 19.01 -20.48
N LEU A 358 -12.18 18.45 -20.64
CA LEU A 358 -11.55 18.28 -21.95
C LEU A 358 -12.31 17.24 -22.82
N PHE A 359 -12.81 16.19 -22.22
CA PHE A 359 -13.67 15.22 -22.91
C PHE A 359 -14.98 15.89 -23.38
N ILE A 360 -15.67 16.65 -22.52
CA ILE A 360 -16.89 17.39 -22.89
C ILE A 360 -16.60 18.36 -24.04
N SER A 361 -15.46 19.06 -24.00
CA SER A 361 -15.03 19.99 -25.06
C SER A 361 -14.81 19.26 -26.38
N HIS A 362 -14.17 18.10 -26.37
CA HIS A 362 -14.00 17.24 -27.53
C HIS A 362 -15.36 16.77 -28.08
N ARG A 363 -16.28 16.33 -27.21
CA ARG A 363 -17.62 15.90 -27.63
C ARG A 363 -18.42 17.04 -28.27
N LYS A 364 -18.31 18.26 -27.73
CA LYS A 364 -18.96 19.45 -28.35
C LYS A 364 -18.49 19.65 -29.79
N GLU A 365 -17.18 19.56 -30.02
CA GLU A 365 -16.61 19.69 -31.37
C GLU A 365 -17.07 18.55 -32.30
N VAL A 366 -17.04 17.30 -31.80
CA VAL A 366 -17.52 16.14 -32.59
C VAL A 366 -19.00 16.26 -32.98
N VAL A 367 -19.88 16.61 -32.04
CA VAL A 367 -21.31 16.76 -32.28
C VAL A 367 -21.59 17.94 -33.23
N LYS A 368 -20.85 19.05 -33.06
CA LYS A 368 -20.95 20.21 -33.98
C LYS A 368 -20.55 19.83 -35.40
N ARG A 369 -19.37 19.25 -35.61
CA ARG A 369 -18.89 18.83 -36.93
C ARG A 369 -19.76 17.77 -37.58
N ARG A 370 -20.29 16.82 -36.78
CA ARG A 370 -21.29 15.85 -37.24
C ARG A 370 -22.56 16.56 -37.76
N GLY A 371 -23.06 17.53 -36.97
CA GLY A 371 -24.23 18.31 -37.39
C GLY A 371 -23.98 19.14 -38.65
N GLU A 372 -22.80 19.73 -38.79
CA GLU A 372 -22.41 20.49 -40.02
C GLU A 372 -22.32 19.56 -41.23
N TYR A 373 -21.75 18.36 -41.07
CA TYR A 373 -21.71 17.35 -42.13
C TYR A 373 -23.11 16.89 -42.54
N ASP A 374 -23.95 16.50 -41.56
CA ASP A 374 -25.30 16.01 -41.77
C ASP A 374 -26.18 17.11 -42.40
N LEU A 375 -26.02 18.38 -41.99
CA LEU A 375 -26.69 19.54 -42.56
C LEU A 375 -26.30 19.73 -44.02
N ARG A 376 -25.02 19.74 -44.34
CA ARG A 376 -24.49 19.87 -45.69
C ARG A 376 -25.05 18.76 -46.62
N LYS A 377 -25.05 17.52 -46.14
CA LYS A 377 -25.61 16.40 -46.88
C LYS A 377 -27.13 16.47 -47.07
N ALA A 378 -27.86 16.97 -46.09
CA ALA A 378 -29.28 17.19 -46.16
C ALA A 378 -29.64 18.32 -47.11
N GLU A 379 -28.90 19.45 -47.11
CA GLU A 379 -29.07 20.56 -48.02
C GLU A 379 -28.73 20.18 -49.47
N GLU A 380 -27.65 19.40 -49.70
CA GLU A 380 -27.34 18.82 -51.02
C GLU A 380 -28.50 17.97 -51.54
N ARG A 381 -29.11 17.15 -50.69
CA ARG A 381 -30.23 16.26 -51.05
C ARG A 381 -31.51 17.07 -51.25
N GLU A 382 -31.82 18.03 -50.40
CA GLU A 382 -32.96 18.95 -50.56
C GLU A 382 -32.90 19.66 -51.88
N HIS A 383 -31.72 20.20 -52.26
CA HIS A 383 -31.52 20.87 -53.55
C HIS A 383 -31.89 20.01 -54.74
N ILE A 384 -31.48 18.71 -54.73
CA ILE A 384 -31.85 17.76 -55.78
C ILE A 384 -33.36 17.48 -55.73
N LEU A 385 -33.97 17.26 -54.58
CA LEU A 385 -35.40 16.97 -54.42
C LEU A 385 -36.27 18.14 -54.88
N LEU A 386 -35.87 19.37 -54.63
CA LEU A 386 -36.53 20.59 -55.14
C LEU A 386 -36.55 20.62 -56.68
N GLY A 387 -35.44 20.24 -57.30
CA GLY A 387 -35.33 20.12 -58.75
C GLY A 387 -36.26 19.03 -59.30
N LEU A 388 -36.27 17.85 -58.68
CA LEU A 388 -37.11 16.72 -59.05
C LEU A 388 -38.59 17.06 -58.86
N LYS A 389 -39.03 17.70 -57.78
CA LYS A 389 -40.42 18.15 -57.58
C LYS A 389 -40.86 19.09 -58.70
N ARG A 390 -40.05 20.13 -58.95
CA ARG A 390 -40.36 21.09 -60.08
C ARG A 390 -40.36 20.43 -61.42
N ALA A 391 -39.55 19.42 -61.72
CA ALA A 391 -39.56 18.65 -62.96
C ALA A 391 -40.82 17.79 -63.07
N LEU A 392 -41.24 17.13 -61.94
CA LEU A 392 -42.44 16.31 -61.88
C LEU A 392 -43.74 17.15 -62.08
N ASP A 393 -43.74 18.40 -61.54
CA ASP A 393 -44.85 19.35 -61.72
C ASP A 393 -45.04 19.79 -63.19
N LYS A 394 -44.01 19.70 -64.05
CA LYS A 394 -43.97 20.09 -65.42
C LYS A 394 -43.47 18.94 -66.32
N ILE A 395 -43.77 17.73 -65.97
CA ILE A 395 -43.16 16.52 -66.55
C ILE A 395 -43.30 16.40 -68.05
N ASP A 396 -44.45 16.70 -68.61
CA ASP A 396 -44.70 16.62 -70.04
C ASP A 396 -43.79 17.56 -70.84
N ARG A 397 -43.56 18.76 -70.28
CA ARG A 397 -42.68 19.72 -70.92
C ARG A 397 -41.21 19.31 -70.80
N VAL A 398 -40.81 18.75 -69.63
CA VAL A 398 -39.46 18.20 -69.43
C VAL A 398 -39.18 17.06 -70.43
N ILE A 399 -40.12 16.14 -70.63
CA ILE A 399 -39.98 15.04 -71.55
C ILE A 399 -39.86 15.59 -73.00
N THR A 400 -40.67 16.57 -73.35
CA THR A 400 -40.60 17.22 -74.71
C THR A 400 -39.23 17.79 -74.97
N VAL A 401 -38.62 18.53 -73.98
CA VAL A 401 -37.30 19.11 -74.16
C VAL A 401 -36.25 18.02 -74.29
N ILE A 402 -36.31 16.93 -73.44
CA ILE A 402 -35.38 15.83 -73.57
C ILE A 402 -35.42 15.14 -74.88
N ARG A 403 -36.64 14.81 -75.38
CA ARG A 403 -36.85 14.17 -76.68
C ARG A 403 -36.45 15.04 -77.91
N GLY A 404 -36.57 16.36 -77.74
CA GLY A 404 -36.15 17.31 -78.78
C GLY A 404 -34.69 17.62 -78.84
N SER A 405 -33.90 17.08 -77.82
CA SER A 405 -32.46 17.33 -77.79
C SER A 405 -31.68 16.23 -78.50
N LYS A 406 -30.55 16.59 -79.10
CA LYS A 406 -29.74 15.68 -79.91
C LYS A 406 -28.98 14.65 -79.11
N ASP A 407 -28.57 15.02 -77.94
CA ASP A 407 -27.83 14.16 -76.99
C ASP A 407 -28.08 14.60 -75.56
N SER A 408 -27.50 13.86 -74.53
CA SER A 408 -27.65 14.12 -73.12
C SER A 408 -27.08 15.46 -72.70
N GLN A 409 -25.96 15.93 -73.32
CA GLN A 409 -25.34 17.21 -73.00
C GLN A 409 -26.20 18.39 -73.50
N VAL A 410 -26.77 18.29 -74.67
CA VAL A 410 -27.71 19.29 -75.24
C VAL A 410 -28.98 19.33 -74.40
N ALA A 411 -29.50 18.17 -74.01
CA ALA A 411 -30.68 18.06 -73.12
C ALA A 411 -30.42 18.77 -71.79
N LYS A 412 -29.25 18.53 -71.17
CA LYS A 412 -28.77 19.20 -69.96
C LYS A 412 -28.81 20.70 -70.09
N LEU A 413 -28.18 21.25 -71.10
CA LEU A 413 -28.13 22.71 -71.35
C LEU A 413 -29.53 23.30 -71.60
N ASN A 414 -30.38 22.62 -72.32
CA ASN A 414 -31.76 23.06 -72.64
C ASN A 414 -32.62 23.11 -71.37
N LEU A 415 -32.55 22.07 -70.54
CA LEU A 415 -33.27 22.00 -69.26
C LEU A 415 -32.78 23.10 -68.26
N MET A 416 -31.47 23.33 -68.22
CA MET A 416 -30.91 24.40 -67.41
C MET A 416 -31.39 25.80 -67.85
N LYS A 417 -31.44 26.02 -69.16
CA LYS A 417 -31.87 27.28 -69.76
C LYS A 417 -33.38 27.53 -69.60
N GLU A 418 -34.22 26.52 -69.85
CA GLU A 418 -35.70 26.67 -69.85
C GLU A 418 -36.26 26.71 -68.46
N PHE A 419 -35.77 25.81 -67.51
CA PHE A 419 -36.37 25.68 -66.23
C PHE A 419 -35.50 26.31 -65.07
N LYS A 420 -34.36 26.86 -65.43
CA LYS A 420 -33.37 27.45 -64.48
C LYS A 420 -32.96 26.37 -63.39
N PHE A 421 -32.81 25.13 -63.79
CA PHE A 421 -32.24 24.09 -62.94
C PHE A 421 -30.75 24.28 -62.86
N SER A 422 -30.19 23.87 -61.66
CA SER A 422 -28.74 23.74 -61.54
C SER A 422 -28.24 22.52 -62.33
N GLU A 423 -26.93 22.46 -62.50
CA GLU A 423 -26.29 21.32 -63.16
C GLU A 423 -26.60 19.99 -62.41
N LEU A 424 -26.47 19.97 -61.08
CA LEU A 424 -26.77 18.82 -60.24
C LEU A 424 -28.25 18.40 -60.33
N GLN A 425 -29.16 19.35 -60.32
CA GLN A 425 -30.59 19.07 -60.50
C GLN A 425 -30.90 18.46 -61.90
N THR A 426 -30.25 19.00 -62.92
CA THR A 426 -30.47 18.51 -64.30
C THR A 426 -29.89 17.11 -64.48
N VAL A 427 -28.72 16.78 -63.93
CA VAL A 427 -28.17 15.43 -63.95
C VAL A 427 -29.13 14.46 -63.27
N ALA A 428 -29.64 14.79 -62.11
CA ALA A 428 -30.56 13.95 -61.32
C ALA A 428 -31.90 13.76 -62.06
N ILE A 429 -32.38 14.76 -62.83
CA ILE A 429 -33.57 14.67 -63.66
C ILE A 429 -33.34 13.75 -64.87
N LEU A 430 -32.18 13.85 -65.53
CA LEU A 430 -31.84 12.99 -66.67
C LEU A 430 -31.62 11.52 -66.28
N GLU A 431 -31.12 11.27 -65.08
CA GLU A 431 -30.91 9.95 -64.49
C GLU A 431 -32.22 9.35 -63.89
N MET A 432 -33.30 10.11 -63.83
CA MET A 432 -34.59 9.68 -63.28
C MET A 432 -35.16 8.48 -64.00
N LYS A 433 -35.39 7.38 -63.28
CA LYS A 433 -36.05 6.20 -63.81
C LYS A 433 -37.51 6.51 -64.13
N LEU A 434 -38.04 5.99 -65.28
CA LEU A 434 -39.45 6.17 -65.68
C LEU A 434 -40.45 5.74 -64.62
N GLN A 435 -40.12 4.77 -63.79
CA GLN A 435 -40.91 4.35 -62.64
C GLN A 435 -41.26 5.51 -61.69
N LYS A 436 -40.39 6.51 -61.53
CA LYS A 436 -40.62 7.68 -60.65
C LYS A 436 -41.64 8.68 -61.17
N LEU A 437 -42.18 8.44 -62.34
CA LEU A 437 -43.30 9.22 -62.93
C LEU A 437 -44.67 8.79 -62.39
N ALA A 438 -44.76 7.63 -61.72
CA ALA A 438 -46.01 7.13 -61.11
C ALA A 438 -46.42 8.02 -59.93
N GLY A 439 -47.73 8.20 -59.74
CA GLY A 439 -48.26 9.09 -58.71
C GLY A 439 -47.81 8.78 -57.26
N LEU A 440 -47.61 7.51 -56.95
CA LEU A 440 -47.11 7.06 -55.65
C LEU A 440 -45.65 7.49 -55.44
N GLU A 441 -44.83 7.42 -56.46
CA GLU A 441 -43.40 7.83 -56.38
C GLU A 441 -43.25 9.35 -56.26
N ARG A 442 -44.13 10.13 -56.90
CA ARG A 442 -44.20 11.58 -56.73
C ARG A 442 -44.43 11.97 -55.29
N LYS A 443 -45.41 11.30 -54.64
CA LYS A 443 -45.70 11.51 -53.22
C LYS A 443 -44.49 11.13 -52.32
N ALA A 444 -43.74 10.08 -52.72
CA ALA A 444 -42.51 9.70 -51.97
C ALA A 444 -41.43 10.79 -52.06
N VAL A 445 -41.24 11.47 -53.23
CA VAL A 445 -40.32 12.62 -53.37
C VAL A 445 -40.78 13.80 -52.54
N GLU A 446 -42.07 14.09 -52.44
CA GLU A 446 -42.62 15.15 -51.62
C GLU A 446 -42.41 14.87 -50.12
N ASN A 447 -42.70 13.66 -49.65
CA ASN A 447 -42.49 13.25 -48.26
C ASN A 447 -41.00 13.32 -47.88
N GLU A 448 -40.11 12.78 -48.76
CA GLU A 448 -38.66 12.88 -48.50
C GLU A 448 -38.20 14.35 -48.44
N LEU A 449 -38.76 15.23 -49.26
CA LEU A 449 -38.46 16.65 -49.22
C LEU A 449 -38.87 17.30 -47.90
N GLU A 450 -40.10 17.03 -47.43
CA GLU A 450 -40.61 17.53 -46.14
C GLU A 450 -39.73 17.04 -44.96
N GLU A 451 -39.40 15.75 -44.95
CA GLU A 451 -38.49 15.16 -43.96
C GLU A 451 -37.13 15.86 -43.96
N LYS A 452 -36.52 16.08 -45.12
CA LYS A 452 -35.23 16.77 -45.22
C LYS A 452 -35.32 18.22 -44.78
N GLN A 453 -36.38 18.94 -45.10
CA GLN A 453 -36.60 20.32 -44.68
C GLN A 453 -36.78 20.42 -43.15
N LYS A 454 -37.51 19.51 -42.57
CA LYS A 454 -37.65 19.42 -41.11
C LYS A 454 -36.31 19.14 -40.44
N PHE A 455 -35.57 18.14 -40.95
CA PHE A 455 -34.25 17.78 -40.44
C PHE A 455 -33.24 18.94 -40.56
N ILE A 456 -33.23 19.67 -41.68
CA ILE A 456 -32.36 20.84 -41.88
C ILE A 456 -32.70 21.92 -40.84
N LYS A 457 -33.96 22.18 -40.58
CA LYS A 457 -34.39 23.16 -39.59
C LYS A 457 -33.95 22.74 -38.19
N GLU A 458 -34.20 21.52 -37.79
CA GLU A 458 -33.83 20.95 -36.47
C GLU A 458 -32.31 20.98 -36.30
N THR A 459 -31.52 20.64 -37.33
CA THR A 459 -30.05 20.65 -37.28
C THR A 459 -29.49 22.07 -37.20
N LYS A 460 -30.10 23.03 -37.94
CA LYS A 460 -29.72 24.46 -37.84
C LYS A 460 -30.00 24.98 -36.42
N ASP A 461 -31.12 24.64 -35.85
CA ASP A 461 -31.52 24.99 -34.50
C ASP A 461 -30.59 24.37 -33.45
N LEU A 462 -30.12 23.13 -33.67
CA LEU A 462 -29.12 22.45 -32.82
C LEU A 462 -27.77 23.20 -32.84
N LEU A 463 -27.28 23.49 -34.06
CA LEU A 463 -25.97 24.13 -34.24
C LEU A 463 -25.92 25.57 -33.69
N ALA A 464 -27.08 26.27 -33.70
CA ALA A 464 -27.20 27.63 -33.19
C ALA A 464 -27.15 27.72 -31.64
N SER A 465 -27.31 26.58 -30.92
CA SER A 465 -27.41 26.62 -29.46
C SER A 465 -26.43 25.64 -28.77
N PRO A 466 -25.42 26.17 -28.08
CA PRO A 466 -24.50 25.34 -27.28
C PRO A 466 -25.22 24.47 -26.24
N LYS A 467 -26.34 24.93 -25.70
CA LYS A 467 -27.16 24.16 -24.74
C LYS A 467 -27.81 22.93 -25.40
N LYS A 468 -28.29 23.06 -26.67
CA LYS A 468 -28.84 21.92 -27.41
C LYS A 468 -27.75 20.88 -27.72
N ILE A 469 -26.52 21.32 -28.06
CA ILE A 469 -25.36 20.42 -28.25
C ILE A 469 -25.07 19.63 -26.95
N LEU A 470 -25.04 20.31 -25.82
CA LEU A 470 -24.87 19.63 -24.51
C LEU A 470 -25.99 18.65 -24.20
N SER A 471 -27.24 18.98 -24.55
CA SER A 471 -28.38 18.09 -24.36
C SER A 471 -28.24 16.82 -25.21
N VAL A 472 -27.75 16.92 -26.46
CA VAL A 472 -27.44 15.74 -27.29
C VAL A 472 -26.35 14.87 -26.64
N ILE A 473 -25.25 15.49 -26.19
CA ILE A 473 -24.17 14.76 -25.51
C ILE A 473 -24.71 14.04 -24.27
N SER A 474 -25.53 14.71 -23.47
CA SER A 474 -26.15 14.10 -22.27
C SER A 474 -27.06 12.90 -22.64
N SER A 475 -27.84 13.01 -23.73
CA SER A 475 -28.68 11.90 -24.19
C SER A 475 -27.84 10.72 -24.64
N GLU A 476 -26.78 10.96 -25.42
CA GLU A 476 -25.88 9.91 -25.91
C GLU A 476 -25.15 9.21 -24.75
N LEU A 477 -24.69 9.96 -23.76
CA LEU A 477 -24.05 9.41 -22.56
C LEU A 477 -25.02 8.55 -21.73
N LYS A 478 -26.28 8.97 -21.61
CA LYS A 478 -27.34 8.18 -20.94
C LYS A 478 -27.62 6.86 -21.67
N GLU A 479 -27.73 6.89 -23.02
CA GLU A 479 -27.87 5.69 -23.83
C GLU A 479 -26.70 4.73 -23.65
N ILE A 480 -25.46 5.25 -23.65
CA ILE A 480 -24.24 4.46 -23.44
C ILE A 480 -24.24 3.84 -22.05
N ARG A 481 -24.63 4.62 -21.03
CA ARG A 481 -24.74 4.14 -19.65
C ARG A 481 -25.74 2.97 -19.56
N GLU A 482 -26.93 3.10 -20.13
CA GLU A 482 -27.93 2.03 -20.11
C GLU A 482 -27.46 0.76 -20.83
N LYS A 483 -26.69 0.92 -21.90
CA LYS A 483 -26.22 -0.19 -22.73
C LYS A 483 -25.02 -0.95 -22.19
N TYR A 484 -24.13 -0.26 -21.44
CA TYR A 484 -22.82 -0.81 -21.03
C TYR A 484 -22.56 -0.75 -19.53
N ALA A 485 -23.44 -0.22 -18.71
CA ALA A 485 -23.25 -0.18 -17.26
C ALA A 485 -23.16 -1.60 -16.68
N ASP A 486 -22.22 -1.77 -15.80
CA ASP A 486 -21.98 -2.98 -15.03
C ASP A 486 -21.64 -2.64 -13.57
N GLU A 487 -21.64 -3.65 -12.71
CA GLU A 487 -21.32 -3.48 -11.32
C GLU A 487 -19.82 -3.19 -11.11
N ARG A 488 -19.55 -2.39 -10.07
CA ARG A 488 -18.18 -2.12 -9.59
C ARG A 488 -17.53 -3.42 -9.10
N ARG A 489 -16.29 -3.64 -9.50
CA ARG A 489 -15.49 -4.79 -9.09
C ARG A 489 -14.63 -4.50 -7.86
N THR A 490 -14.06 -3.29 -7.76
CA THR A 490 -13.18 -2.90 -6.64
C THR A 490 -13.98 -2.33 -5.49
N LYS A 491 -13.81 -2.85 -4.29
CA LYS A 491 -14.41 -2.32 -3.05
C LYS A 491 -13.64 -1.09 -2.57
N ILE A 492 -14.35 -0.03 -2.20
CA ILE A 492 -13.73 1.20 -1.68
C ILE A 492 -13.97 1.27 -0.17
N VAL A 493 -12.88 1.36 0.61
CA VAL A 493 -12.94 1.56 2.05
C VAL A 493 -12.58 3.01 2.38
N LYS A 494 -13.52 3.75 2.97
CA LYS A 494 -13.35 5.19 3.27
C LYS A 494 -12.27 5.48 4.31
N GLY A 495 -12.02 4.55 5.24
CA GLY A 495 -10.98 4.66 6.26
C GLY A 495 -9.58 4.37 5.71
N GLY A 496 -8.55 4.87 6.43
CA GLY A 496 -7.17 4.44 6.18
C GLY A 496 -6.99 2.95 6.46
N ASN A 497 -6.09 2.33 5.73
CA ASN A 497 -5.63 1.00 6.09
C ASN A 497 -4.90 1.12 7.43
N LYS A 498 -5.25 0.28 8.41
CA LYS A 498 -4.46 0.18 9.64
C LYS A 498 -3.09 -0.37 9.23
N GLU A 499 -2.05 0.45 9.34
CA GLU A 499 -0.69 -0.01 9.09
C GLU A 499 -0.42 -1.26 9.95
N ILE A 500 -0.01 -2.33 9.30
CA ILE A 500 0.36 -3.57 9.98
C ILE A 500 1.71 -3.31 10.63
N SER A 501 1.70 -3.10 11.95
CA SER A 501 2.93 -2.92 12.73
C SER A 501 3.66 -4.26 12.88
N ASP A 502 4.97 -4.21 13.17
CA ASP A 502 5.72 -5.43 13.50
C ASP A 502 5.14 -6.15 14.71
N GLU A 503 4.54 -5.41 15.63
CA GLU A 503 3.86 -5.90 16.82
C GLU A 503 2.61 -6.75 16.47
N ASP A 504 1.87 -6.36 15.41
CA ASP A 504 0.68 -7.11 14.95
C ASP A 504 1.03 -8.48 14.33
N LEU A 505 2.29 -8.67 13.92
CA LEU A 505 2.78 -9.92 13.33
C LEU A 505 3.30 -10.92 14.35
N ILE A 506 3.61 -10.46 15.57
CA ILE A 506 4.22 -11.28 16.61
C ILE A 506 3.15 -11.79 17.57
N PRO A 507 3.10 -13.10 17.90
CA PRO A 507 2.17 -13.62 18.89
C PRO A 507 2.36 -12.94 20.24
N ASP A 508 1.28 -12.44 20.83
CA ASP A 508 1.28 -11.99 22.22
C ASP A 508 1.21 -13.22 23.13
N LYS A 509 2.36 -13.61 23.67
CA LYS A 509 2.49 -14.77 24.58
C LYS A 509 3.38 -14.42 25.77
N GLU A 510 3.11 -15.03 26.90
CA GLU A 510 3.99 -14.98 28.05
C GLU A 510 5.37 -15.56 27.72
N THR A 511 6.41 -14.89 28.13
CA THR A 511 7.80 -15.31 27.93
C THR A 511 8.68 -14.87 29.10
N VAL A 512 9.79 -15.58 29.33
CA VAL A 512 10.77 -15.24 30.35
C VAL A 512 12.04 -14.75 29.70
N LEU A 513 12.44 -13.53 30.06
CA LEU A 513 13.73 -12.98 29.69
C LEU A 513 14.77 -13.47 30.70
N VAL A 514 15.87 -13.98 30.21
CA VAL A 514 17.03 -14.44 30.96
C VAL A 514 18.20 -13.50 30.67
N PHE A 515 18.78 -12.93 31.75
CA PHE A 515 19.91 -12.02 31.62
C PHE A 515 21.07 -12.53 32.51
N THR A 516 22.30 -12.55 31.94
CA THR A 516 23.48 -13.09 32.63
C THR A 516 24.44 -11.98 33.11
N ALA A 517 25.33 -12.34 34.05
CA ALA A 517 26.41 -11.44 34.54
C ALA A 517 27.35 -10.97 33.41
N GLY A 518 27.59 -11.81 32.43
CA GLY A 518 28.38 -11.50 31.23
C GLY A 518 27.65 -10.62 30.23
N GLY A 519 26.40 -10.21 30.50
CA GLY A 519 25.61 -9.35 29.62
C GLY A 519 24.98 -10.07 28.42
N TYR A 520 24.77 -11.39 28.52
CA TYR A 520 24.03 -12.15 27.53
C TYR A 520 22.54 -12.14 27.85
N VAL A 521 21.72 -12.08 26.82
CA VAL A 521 20.26 -12.02 26.93
C VAL A 521 19.60 -12.97 25.93
N LYS A 522 18.54 -13.64 26.37
CA LYS A 522 17.62 -14.44 25.57
C LYS A 522 16.23 -14.38 26.17
N ARG A 523 15.23 -14.73 25.39
CA ARG A 523 13.89 -15.05 25.92
C ARG A 523 13.61 -16.53 25.70
N THR A 524 12.80 -17.11 26.58
CA THR A 524 12.47 -18.53 26.54
C THR A 524 11.03 -18.75 27.01
N ASP A 525 10.48 -19.90 26.66
CA ASP A 525 9.13 -20.27 27.07
C ASP A 525 9.09 -20.47 28.61
N PRO A 526 8.06 -19.94 29.29
CA PRO A 526 7.90 -20.14 30.75
C PRO A 526 7.90 -21.62 31.17
N SER A 527 7.38 -22.52 30.29
CA SER A 527 7.33 -23.95 30.55
C SER A 527 8.71 -24.60 30.75
N GLU A 528 9.76 -24.01 30.18
CA GLU A 528 11.14 -24.50 30.36
C GLU A 528 11.67 -24.29 31.80
N TYR A 529 10.99 -23.47 32.60
CA TYR A 529 11.34 -23.17 33.99
C TYR A 529 10.40 -23.79 35.05
N HIS A 530 9.47 -24.67 34.61
CA HIS A 530 8.62 -25.38 35.57
C HIS A 530 9.41 -26.35 36.46
N ALA A 531 9.02 -26.40 37.72
CA ALA A 531 9.66 -27.22 38.76
C ALA A 531 9.73 -28.71 38.40
N GLN A 532 10.92 -29.31 38.41
CA GLN A 532 11.09 -30.75 38.38
C GLN A 532 10.71 -31.36 39.74
N LYS A 533 9.94 -32.48 39.75
CA LYS A 533 9.65 -33.22 40.96
C LYS A 533 10.93 -33.71 41.66
N ARG A 534 10.89 -33.83 43.00
CA ARG A 534 12.00 -34.29 43.86
C ARG A 534 12.73 -35.47 43.24
N GLY A 535 14.08 -35.40 43.20
CA GLY A 535 14.99 -36.47 42.82
C GLY A 535 15.63 -36.35 41.45
N GLY A 536 15.38 -35.26 40.69
CA GLY A 536 16.04 -34.98 39.38
C GLY A 536 17.49 -34.50 39.56
N VAL A 537 18.37 -34.95 38.66
CA VAL A 537 19.73 -34.42 38.52
C VAL A 537 19.62 -32.97 38.07
N GLY A 538 20.25 -32.03 38.76
CA GLY A 538 20.20 -30.59 38.43
C GLY A 538 20.55 -30.37 36.98
N VAL A 539 19.67 -29.62 36.27
CA VAL A 539 19.86 -29.34 34.86
C VAL A 539 20.77 -28.11 34.71
N VAL A 540 21.73 -28.21 33.80
CA VAL A 540 22.61 -27.11 33.43
C VAL A 540 21.77 -26.03 32.72
N ASP A 541 21.72 -24.82 33.29
CA ASP A 541 20.85 -23.74 32.85
C ASP A 541 21.43 -22.94 31.62
N LEU A 542 22.72 -23.07 31.39
CA LEU A 542 23.44 -22.41 30.28
C LEU A 542 24.77 -23.15 30.01
N GLU A 543 25.08 -23.45 28.77
CA GLU A 543 26.45 -23.70 28.30
C GLU A 543 27.21 -22.37 28.25
N THR A 544 27.64 -21.88 29.42
CA THR A 544 28.49 -20.69 29.53
C THR A 544 29.93 -21.11 29.87
N LYS A 545 30.88 -20.24 29.54
CA LYS A 545 32.22 -20.32 30.10
C LYS A 545 32.11 -20.32 31.65
N GLU A 546 32.98 -21.02 32.35
CA GLU A 546 32.95 -21.31 33.82
C GLU A 546 32.66 -20.09 34.74
N GLU A 547 32.56 -18.87 34.24
CA GLU A 547 32.44 -17.63 35.02
C GLU A 547 31.13 -16.83 34.76
N ASP A 548 30.21 -17.24 33.85
CA ASP A 548 28.97 -16.51 33.56
C ASP A 548 27.75 -17.21 34.21
N PHE A 549 26.81 -16.43 34.75
CA PHE A 549 25.65 -16.92 35.50
C PHE A 549 24.43 -15.99 35.32
N VAL A 550 23.23 -16.56 35.49
CA VAL A 550 22.00 -15.78 35.41
C VAL A 550 21.88 -14.82 36.59
N THR A 551 21.68 -13.55 36.29
CA THR A 551 21.49 -12.48 37.31
C THR A 551 20.05 -12.01 37.40
N MET A 552 19.27 -12.05 36.32
CA MET A 552 17.89 -11.62 36.29
C MET A 552 17.02 -12.55 35.44
N LEU A 553 15.82 -12.85 35.97
CA LEU A 553 14.71 -13.48 35.23
C LEU A 553 13.56 -12.48 35.29
N VAL A 554 12.99 -12.15 34.12
CA VAL A 554 11.91 -11.18 33.99
C VAL A 554 10.79 -11.81 33.15
N SER A 555 9.67 -12.05 33.78
CA SER A 555 8.47 -12.56 33.07
C SER A 555 7.66 -11.41 32.51
N GLY A 556 7.09 -11.64 31.35
CA GLY A 556 6.22 -10.66 30.69
C GLY A 556 5.75 -11.13 29.32
N SER A 557 4.84 -10.36 28.72
CA SER A 557 4.38 -10.58 27.35
C SER A 557 5.46 -10.23 26.32
N THR A 558 5.48 -10.93 25.19
CA THR A 558 6.31 -10.60 24.01
C THR A 558 6.14 -9.15 23.56
N HIS A 559 4.98 -8.53 23.80
CA HIS A 559 4.69 -7.15 23.43
C HIS A 559 5.12 -6.10 24.46
N ASN A 560 5.62 -6.52 25.63
CA ASN A 560 6.06 -5.59 26.65
C ASN A 560 7.24 -4.74 26.19
N ASP A 561 7.22 -3.45 26.53
CA ASP A 561 8.41 -2.61 26.50
C ASP A 561 9.31 -2.99 27.69
N LEU A 562 10.58 -3.20 27.44
CA LEU A 562 11.59 -3.45 28.45
C LEU A 562 12.41 -2.19 28.70
N LEU A 563 12.46 -1.72 29.95
CA LEU A 563 13.33 -0.66 30.39
C LEU A 563 14.57 -1.26 31.05
N PHE A 564 15.74 -1.01 30.47
CA PHE A 564 17.03 -1.45 31.01
C PHE A 564 17.70 -0.28 31.73
N PHE A 565 17.88 -0.40 33.02
CA PHE A 565 18.57 0.59 33.85
C PHE A 565 20.00 0.17 34.07
N THR A 566 20.94 1.15 34.04
CA THR A 566 22.36 0.88 34.16
C THR A 566 22.95 1.51 35.43
N ASN A 567 24.10 0.98 35.85
CA ASN A 567 24.86 1.48 36.98
C ASN A 567 25.25 2.98 36.86
N LEU A 568 25.29 3.51 35.63
CA LEU A 568 25.56 4.92 35.34
C LEU A 568 24.32 5.82 35.38
N GLY A 569 23.17 5.28 35.81
CA GLY A 569 21.92 6.05 35.96
C GLY A 569 21.24 6.38 34.66
N LYS A 570 21.55 5.66 33.60
CA LYS A 570 20.84 5.74 32.32
C LYS A 570 19.77 4.64 32.18
N THR A 571 18.83 4.88 31.29
CA THR A 571 17.83 3.87 30.91
C THR A 571 17.72 3.79 29.40
N TYR A 572 17.48 2.58 28.89
CA TYR A 572 17.31 2.23 27.49
C TYR A 572 15.99 1.46 27.36
N GLN A 573 15.37 1.54 26.20
CA GLN A 573 14.12 0.84 25.92
C GLN A 573 14.25 -0.02 24.66
N MET A 574 13.68 -1.23 24.72
CA MET A 574 13.47 -2.09 23.57
C MET A 574 12.23 -2.97 23.81
N LYS A 575 11.69 -3.57 22.75
CA LYS A 575 10.59 -4.52 22.90
C LYS A 575 11.09 -5.89 23.34
N MET A 576 10.27 -6.63 24.09
CA MET A 576 10.57 -8.01 24.50
C MET A 576 10.81 -8.91 23.27
N PHE A 577 10.03 -8.72 22.21
CA PHE A 577 10.17 -9.52 20.99
C PHE A 577 11.46 -9.26 20.18
N ASP A 578 12.13 -8.11 20.35
CA ASP A 578 13.42 -7.82 19.72
C ASP A 578 14.54 -8.76 20.23
N ILE A 579 14.33 -9.38 21.40
CA ILE A 579 15.27 -10.33 22.01
C ILE A 579 15.02 -11.72 21.40
N PRO A 580 16.06 -12.40 20.89
CA PRO A 580 15.90 -13.69 20.25
C PRO A 580 15.43 -14.76 21.23
N GLU A 581 14.53 -15.62 20.74
CA GLU A 581 14.10 -16.82 21.46
C GLU A 581 15.20 -17.86 21.46
N GLY A 582 15.42 -18.52 22.59
CA GLY A 582 16.42 -19.53 22.74
C GLY A 582 16.00 -20.60 23.75
N LYS A 583 16.39 -21.85 23.52
CA LYS A 583 16.20 -22.94 24.46
C LYS A 583 16.99 -22.70 25.75
N ARG A 584 16.61 -23.38 26.84
CA ARG A 584 17.21 -23.22 28.18
C ARG A 584 18.75 -23.32 28.15
N ALA A 585 19.32 -24.28 27.43
CA ALA A 585 20.77 -24.51 27.37
C ALA A 585 21.55 -23.51 26.46
N THR A 586 20.89 -22.68 25.66
CA THR A 586 21.60 -21.76 24.76
C THR A 586 22.13 -20.52 25.47
N LYS A 587 23.30 -20.03 25.06
CA LYS A 587 23.96 -18.88 25.67
C LYS A 587 23.24 -17.54 25.51
N GLY A 588 22.42 -17.37 24.47
CA GLY A 588 21.81 -16.10 24.10
C GLY A 588 22.78 -15.19 23.32
N LYS A 589 22.40 -13.90 23.15
CA LYS A 589 23.22 -12.89 22.46
C LYS A 589 23.62 -11.77 23.43
N SER A 590 24.76 -11.12 23.15
CA SER A 590 25.20 -9.98 23.96
C SER A 590 24.20 -8.84 23.88
N ILE A 591 23.87 -8.23 25.01
CA ILE A 591 22.98 -7.07 25.11
C ILE A 591 23.54 -5.86 24.34
N MET A 592 24.86 -5.78 24.16
CA MET A 592 25.51 -4.71 23.38
C MET A 592 25.14 -4.77 21.89
N ASN A 593 24.61 -5.90 21.39
CA ASN A 593 24.09 -5.98 20.03
C ASN A 593 22.75 -5.23 19.86
N PHE A 594 22.08 -4.94 20.96
CA PHE A 594 20.74 -4.34 20.98
C PHE A 594 20.73 -2.92 21.56
N LEU A 595 21.60 -2.67 22.56
CA LEU A 595 21.69 -1.39 23.29
C LEU A 595 23.07 -0.79 23.11
N SER A 596 23.14 0.54 22.92
CA SER A 596 24.39 1.30 22.79
C SER A 596 25.00 1.58 24.16
N LEU A 597 25.46 0.52 24.85
CA LEU A 597 26.11 0.64 26.17
C LEU A 597 27.58 1.01 26.03
N ASN A 598 28.10 1.80 26.98
CA ASN A 598 29.53 2.05 27.13
C ASN A 598 30.24 0.83 27.75
N ASN A 599 31.57 0.72 27.61
CA ASN A 599 32.34 -0.43 28.11
C ASN A 599 32.23 -0.63 29.64
N ASP A 600 32.05 0.45 30.40
CA ASP A 600 31.94 0.40 31.88
C ASP A 600 30.46 0.38 32.34
N GLU A 601 29.54 0.36 31.42
CA GLU A 601 28.11 0.42 31.69
C GLU A 601 27.51 -0.99 31.85
N LYS A 602 26.89 -1.26 33.01
CA LYS A 602 26.31 -2.55 33.36
C LYS A 602 24.82 -2.38 33.65
N VAL A 603 24.01 -3.30 33.15
CA VAL A 603 22.57 -3.35 33.45
C VAL A 603 22.39 -3.79 34.92
N THR A 604 21.65 -3.00 35.68
CA THR A 604 21.35 -3.24 37.11
C THR A 604 19.91 -3.64 37.36
N SER A 605 18.98 -3.21 36.47
CA SER A 605 17.57 -3.59 36.59
C SER A 605 16.93 -3.65 35.19
N ILE A 606 16.00 -4.57 35.01
CA ILE A 606 15.17 -4.72 33.80
C ILE A 606 13.72 -4.73 34.25
N LEU A 607 12.93 -3.81 33.72
CA LEU A 607 11.50 -3.70 34.05
C LEU A 607 10.64 -3.89 32.83
N PRO A 608 9.73 -4.88 32.80
CA PRO A 608 8.70 -5.00 31.79
C PRO A 608 7.64 -3.93 32.03
N MET A 609 7.30 -3.19 30.97
CA MET A 609 6.26 -2.15 30.99
C MET A 609 5.12 -2.59 30.09
N PRO A 610 4.08 -3.26 30.59
CA PRO A 610 2.90 -3.60 29.81
C PRO A 610 2.23 -2.36 29.22
N GLN A 611 1.63 -2.48 28.04
CA GLN A 611 0.98 -1.34 27.38
C GLN A 611 -0.13 -0.71 28.22
N GLU A 612 -0.82 -1.50 29.01
CA GLU A 612 -1.87 -1.04 29.94
C GLU A 612 -1.32 -0.14 31.04
N LEU A 613 -0.08 -0.40 31.51
CA LEU A 613 0.58 0.40 32.52
C LEU A 613 1.02 1.79 32.04
N LYS A 614 1.12 2.01 30.73
CA LYS A 614 1.36 3.34 30.14
C LYS A 614 0.21 4.33 30.43
N LYS A 615 -0.98 3.82 30.78
CA LYS A 615 -2.20 4.60 31.09
C LYS A 615 -2.48 4.71 32.60
N SER A 616 -1.73 4.00 33.45
CA SER A 616 -1.91 3.99 34.91
C SER A 616 -0.93 4.92 35.62
N PRO A 617 -1.28 5.51 36.78
CA PRO A 617 -0.38 6.37 37.56
C PRO A 617 0.67 5.54 38.33
N ILE A 618 1.51 4.80 37.62
CA ILE A 618 2.59 4.01 38.14
C ILE A 618 3.85 4.89 38.18
N SER A 619 4.55 4.81 39.31
CA SER A 619 5.83 5.51 39.48
C SER A 619 7.00 4.50 39.53
N LEU A 620 8.18 4.97 39.16
CA LEU A 620 9.43 4.22 39.30
C LEU A 620 10.20 4.74 40.53
N MET A 621 10.69 3.81 41.36
CA MET A 621 11.60 4.09 42.48
C MET A 621 13.00 3.65 42.09
N LEU A 622 13.91 4.60 41.99
CA LEU A 622 15.33 4.39 41.73
C LEU A 622 16.12 4.54 43.05
N THR A 623 17.07 3.63 43.30
CA THR A 623 17.91 3.71 44.52
C THR A 623 19.35 3.45 44.15
N THR A 624 20.25 4.33 44.68
CA THR A 624 21.68 4.25 44.44
C THR A 624 22.42 3.48 45.52
N LYS A 625 23.67 3.12 45.24
CA LYS A 625 24.59 2.43 46.09
C LYS A 625 24.88 3.20 47.41
N ASN A 626 24.91 4.54 47.29
CA ASN A 626 25.14 5.41 48.47
C ASN A 626 23.83 5.76 49.21
N GLY A 627 22.73 5.09 48.92
CA GLY A 627 21.47 5.19 49.67
C GLY A 627 20.59 6.37 49.30
N THR A 628 20.78 6.98 48.12
CA THR A 628 19.89 7.98 47.56
C THR A 628 18.73 7.29 46.87
N SER A 629 17.51 7.74 47.12
CA SER A 629 16.30 7.21 46.46
C SER A 629 15.60 8.35 45.71
N LYS A 630 14.98 8.02 44.54
CA LYS A 630 14.28 8.94 43.67
C LYS A 630 13.01 8.29 43.15
N LYS A 631 11.90 9.01 43.22
CA LYS A 631 10.64 8.59 42.62
C LYS A 631 10.34 9.38 41.36
N MET A 632 9.89 8.72 40.34
CA MET A 632 9.56 9.31 39.04
C MET A 632 8.24 8.78 38.51
N SER A 633 7.49 9.63 37.75
CA SER A 633 6.34 9.16 37.02
C SER A 633 6.74 8.21 35.90
N GLY A 634 5.98 7.12 35.69
CA GLY A 634 6.16 6.19 34.57
C GLY A 634 6.04 6.86 33.21
N GLU A 635 5.27 7.96 33.14
CA GLU A 635 5.13 8.75 31.91
C GLU A 635 6.44 9.33 31.39
N SER A 636 7.41 9.57 32.29
CA SER A 636 8.75 10.07 31.91
C SER A 636 9.53 9.09 31.01
N PHE A 637 9.05 7.85 30.85
CA PHE A 637 9.72 6.78 30.11
C PHE A 637 8.88 6.28 28.92
N LYS A 638 7.87 7.04 28.45
CA LYS A 638 7.06 6.67 27.28
C LYS A 638 7.87 6.63 25.98
N ASP A 639 8.84 7.55 25.84
CA ASP A 639 9.61 7.75 24.61
C ASP A 639 11.12 7.69 24.88
N VAL A 640 11.59 6.56 25.40
CA VAL A 640 13.01 6.30 25.61
C VAL A 640 13.63 5.81 24.30
N ARG A 641 14.63 6.54 23.79
CA ARG A 641 15.32 6.18 22.56
C ARG A 641 16.29 5.02 22.80
N ARG A 642 16.63 4.29 21.73
CA ARG A 642 17.68 3.23 21.78
C ARG A 642 19.07 3.76 22.19
N SER A 643 19.33 5.04 22.04
CA SER A 643 20.56 5.72 22.49
C SER A 643 20.61 5.96 24.02
N GLY A 644 19.51 5.66 24.73
CA GLY A 644 19.39 5.85 26.15
C GLY A 644 19.13 7.30 26.58
N ILE A 645 18.55 7.45 27.78
CA ILE A 645 18.30 8.73 28.44
C ILE A 645 18.81 8.66 29.89
N ILE A 646 19.10 9.82 30.49
CA ILE A 646 19.43 9.90 31.92
C ILE A 646 18.15 9.69 32.73
N ALA A 647 18.17 8.70 33.64
CA ALA A 647 17.07 8.43 34.57
C ALA A 647 17.34 9.10 35.95
N ILE A 648 18.59 9.15 36.40
CA ILE A 648 18.98 9.78 37.63
C ILE A 648 20.37 10.41 37.45
N ARG A 649 20.56 11.59 38.00
CA ARG A 649 21.89 12.20 38.11
C ARG A 649 22.58 11.62 39.33
N LEU A 650 23.71 10.96 39.13
CA LEU A 650 24.52 10.34 40.18
C LEU A 650 25.60 11.31 40.69
N ASP A 651 25.89 11.25 41.98
CA ASP A 651 27.06 11.89 42.57
C ASP A 651 28.33 11.16 42.15
N LYS A 652 29.48 11.83 42.24
CA LYS A 652 30.78 11.26 41.86
C LYS A 652 31.07 9.97 42.66
N GLY A 653 31.24 8.87 41.97
CA GLY A 653 31.52 7.56 42.56
C GLY A 653 30.29 6.78 43.04
N ASP A 654 29.07 7.31 42.87
CA ASP A 654 27.83 6.58 43.17
C ASP A 654 27.39 5.77 41.95
N GLN A 655 26.57 4.77 42.16
CA GLN A 655 26.02 3.89 41.12
C GLN A 655 24.52 3.61 41.37
N LEU A 656 23.75 3.50 40.34
CA LEU A 656 22.38 3.00 40.46
C LEU A 656 22.42 1.48 40.74
N VAL A 657 21.70 1.06 41.78
CA VAL A 657 21.61 -0.35 42.18
C VAL A 657 20.29 -0.98 41.71
N SER A 658 19.19 -0.24 41.85
CA SER A 658 17.85 -0.79 41.59
C SER A 658 16.91 0.25 41.02
N ALA A 659 16.05 -0.20 40.13
CA ALA A 659 14.84 0.48 39.64
C ALA A 659 13.65 -0.46 39.83
N LEU A 660 12.54 0.03 40.38
CA LEU A 660 11.37 -0.78 40.75
C LEU A 660 10.09 0.00 40.40
N LEU A 661 9.04 -0.72 40.05
CA LEU A 661 7.70 -0.16 39.88
C LEU A 661 7.01 -0.03 41.24
N VAL A 662 6.47 1.14 41.55
CA VAL A 662 5.74 1.42 42.78
C VAL A 662 4.40 2.07 42.49
N GLU A 663 3.39 1.67 43.25
CA GLU A 663 2.03 2.19 43.20
C GLU A 663 1.70 2.97 44.49
N LYS A 664 0.67 3.79 44.43
CA LYS A 664 0.18 4.53 45.60
C LYS A 664 -0.24 3.57 46.70
N GLY A 665 0.40 3.74 47.87
CA GLY A 665 0.16 2.92 49.06
C GLY A 665 1.15 1.78 49.26
N ASP A 666 2.07 1.56 48.35
CA ASP A 666 3.19 0.62 48.49
C ASP A 666 4.22 1.15 49.49
N GLU A 667 5.08 0.27 49.98
CA GLU A 667 6.18 0.60 50.83
C GLU A 667 7.50 0.07 50.26
N VAL A 668 8.60 0.78 50.45
CA VAL A 668 9.90 0.43 49.92
C VAL A 668 10.78 -0.04 51.09
N ILE A 669 11.44 -1.19 50.93
CA ILE A 669 12.43 -1.70 51.87
C ILE A 669 13.82 -1.68 51.24
N VAL A 670 14.76 -1.05 51.89
CA VAL A 670 16.15 -0.93 51.46
C VAL A 670 17.04 -1.68 52.45
N ALA A 671 17.93 -2.52 51.93
CA ALA A 671 18.87 -3.28 52.75
C ALA A 671 20.33 -2.94 52.40
N THR A 672 21.21 -2.99 53.40
CA THR A 672 22.62 -2.67 53.26
C THR A 672 23.54 -3.89 53.48
N SER A 673 24.75 -3.81 52.93
CA SER A 673 25.78 -4.85 53.10
C SER A 673 26.16 -5.09 54.55
N GLY A 674 26.10 -4.03 55.39
CA GLY A 674 26.35 -4.08 56.84
C GLY A 674 25.21 -4.66 57.67
N GLY A 675 24.13 -5.14 57.04
CA GLY A 675 23.03 -5.80 57.72
C GLY A 675 21.99 -4.87 58.34
N GLN A 676 21.85 -3.66 57.87
CA GLN A 676 20.77 -2.71 58.21
C GLN A 676 19.68 -2.76 57.13
N SER A 677 18.45 -2.40 57.50
CA SER A 677 17.37 -2.15 56.55
C SER A 677 16.42 -1.07 57.06
N ILE A 678 15.83 -0.33 56.09
CA ILE A 678 14.79 0.67 56.36
C ILE A 678 13.57 0.37 55.50
N ARG A 679 12.39 0.47 56.11
CA ARG A 679 11.11 0.35 55.38
C ARG A 679 10.37 1.67 55.52
N PHE A 680 9.97 2.28 54.39
CA PHE A 680 9.28 3.58 54.36
C PHE A 680 8.19 3.57 53.30
N LYS A 681 7.24 4.51 53.40
CA LYS A 681 6.16 4.66 52.40
C LYS A 681 6.69 5.23 51.11
N GLU A 682 6.17 4.78 49.95
CA GLU A 682 6.50 5.35 48.68
C GLU A 682 6.26 6.87 48.62
N SER A 683 5.20 7.32 49.35
CA SER A 683 4.81 8.74 49.42
C SER A 683 5.80 9.64 50.18
N ASP A 684 6.69 9.04 51.00
CA ASP A 684 7.75 9.79 51.64
C ASP A 684 8.80 10.32 50.62
N THR A 685 8.81 9.78 49.39
CA THR A 685 9.66 10.24 48.31
C THR A 685 8.80 10.97 47.28
N ARG A 686 9.00 12.31 47.17
CA ARG A 686 8.28 13.10 46.16
C ARG A 686 8.70 12.73 44.76
N GLU A 687 7.79 12.90 43.78
CA GLU A 687 8.12 12.74 42.37
C GLU A 687 9.09 13.84 41.92
N MET A 688 10.07 13.45 41.08
CA MET A 688 11.12 14.32 40.57
C MET A 688 11.38 14.06 39.11
N GLY A 689 11.82 15.10 38.38
CA GLY A 689 12.19 15.00 36.96
C GLY A 689 13.47 14.16 36.75
N ARG A 690 13.71 13.69 35.53
CA ARG A 690 14.79 12.76 35.14
C ARG A 690 16.17 13.21 35.57
N THR A 691 16.50 14.48 35.48
CA THR A 691 17.82 15.05 35.75
C THR A 691 18.10 15.35 37.24
N ALA A 692 17.13 15.09 38.11
CA ALA A 692 17.32 15.28 39.55
C ALA A 692 18.15 14.14 40.16
N GLY A 693 18.93 14.44 41.21
CA GLY A 693 19.78 13.48 41.92
C GLY A 693 19.03 12.61 42.94
N GLY A 694 17.82 13.00 43.37
CA GLY A 694 17.06 12.24 44.38
C GLY A 694 17.17 12.81 45.78
N VAL A 695 16.76 12.02 46.78
CA VAL A 695 16.78 12.35 48.23
C VAL A 695 17.31 11.16 49.02
N ARG A 696 17.84 11.39 50.20
CA ARG A 696 18.35 10.33 51.06
C ARG A 696 17.25 9.31 51.42
N GLY A 697 17.38 8.04 50.96
CA GLY A 697 16.52 6.91 51.32
C GLY A 697 16.91 6.28 52.64
N ILE A 698 18.22 5.99 52.83
CA ILE A 698 18.80 5.42 54.03
C ILE A 698 20.10 6.16 54.39
N LYS A 699 20.40 6.27 55.68
CA LYS A 699 21.69 6.76 56.19
C LYS A 699 22.64 5.59 56.39
N LEU A 700 23.70 5.52 55.59
CA LEU A 700 24.69 4.45 55.64
C LEU A 700 25.75 4.68 56.72
N GLY A 701 26.29 3.58 57.30
CA GLY A 701 27.49 3.56 58.15
C GLY A 701 28.76 3.71 57.29
N LYS A 702 29.95 3.88 57.97
CA LYS A 702 31.25 3.88 57.32
C LYS A 702 31.44 2.55 56.55
N SER A 703 31.79 2.65 55.26
CA SER A 703 32.04 1.49 54.37
C SER A 703 30.83 0.55 54.16
N ASP A 704 29.62 1.05 54.40
CA ASP A 704 28.36 0.34 54.09
C ASP A 704 27.79 0.81 52.75
N GLU A 705 27.04 -0.06 52.11
CA GLU A 705 26.45 0.20 50.77
C GLU A 705 25.07 -0.48 50.66
N VAL A 706 24.19 0.08 49.84
CA VAL A 706 22.92 -0.57 49.52
C VAL A 706 23.18 -1.76 48.59
N ILE A 707 22.58 -2.93 48.95
CA ILE A 707 22.74 -4.18 48.20
C ILE A 707 21.43 -4.72 47.63
N GLY A 708 20.31 -4.25 48.15
CA GLY A 708 18.99 -4.68 47.68
C GLY A 708 17.92 -3.67 48.05
N VAL A 709 17.01 -3.50 47.15
CA VAL A 709 15.82 -2.67 47.33
C VAL A 709 14.64 -3.46 46.76
N ASP A 710 13.54 -3.46 47.49
CA ASP A 710 12.35 -4.14 47.03
C ASP A 710 11.07 -3.41 47.47
N VAL A 711 9.93 -3.78 46.86
CA VAL A 711 8.63 -3.18 47.13
C VAL A 711 7.76 -4.13 47.94
N VAL A 712 7.25 -3.63 49.04
CA VAL A 712 6.21 -4.27 49.82
C VAL A 712 4.88 -3.76 49.33
N LYS A 713 4.19 -4.55 48.51
CA LYS A 713 2.89 -4.21 47.94
C LYS A 713 1.85 -4.04 49.03
N LYS A 714 0.92 -3.11 48.87
CA LYS A 714 -0.15 -2.80 49.85
C LYS A 714 -0.98 -4.02 50.21
N GLU A 715 -1.13 -4.98 49.28
CA GLU A 715 -1.87 -6.25 49.49
C GLU A 715 -1.04 -7.30 50.26
N ASN A 716 0.31 -7.23 50.23
CA ASN A 716 1.20 -8.27 50.79
C ASN A 716 2.07 -7.76 51.96
N LYS A 717 1.46 -7.11 52.97
CA LYS A 717 2.16 -6.59 54.15
C LYS A 717 2.57 -7.69 55.14
N THR A 718 2.12 -8.89 54.99
CA THR A 718 2.36 -10.04 55.86
C THR A 718 3.41 -11.03 55.33
N GLY A 719 3.99 -10.77 54.17
CA GLY A 719 5.02 -11.60 53.54
C GLY A 719 6.32 -11.72 54.35
N ALA A 720 7.35 -12.27 53.76
CA ALA A 720 8.67 -12.43 54.39
C ALA A 720 9.76 -11.66 53.64
N PHE A 721 10.78 -11.24 54.33
CA PHE A 721 11.99 -10.62 53.79
C PHE A 721 13.14 -11.63 53.85
N LEU A 722 13.59 -12.10 52.69
CA LEU A 722 14.69 -13.01 52.50
C LEU A 722 16.00 -12.22 52.49
N THR A 723 16.99 -12.66 53.24
CA THR A 723 18.33 -12.10 53.23
C THR A 723 19.35 -13.21 53.09
N MET A 724 20.39 -12.96 52.26
CA MET A 724 21.50 -13.90 52.09
C MET A 724 22.86 -13.20 52.13
N SER A 725 23.82 -13.83 52.76
CA SER A 725 25.19 -13.32 52.94
C SER A 725 26.16 -13.95 51.92
N VAL A 726 27.28 -13.31 51.75
CA VAL A 726 28.33 -13.67 50.75
C VAL A 726 28.88 -15.10 51.02
N ASN A 727 28.87 -15.59 52.30
CA ASN A 727 29.33 -16.92 52.64
C ASN A 727 28.23 -17.98 52.68
N GLY A 728 27.05 -17.73 52.04
CA GLY A 728 26.01 -18.72 51.87
C GLY A 728 25.04 -18.89 53.04
N PHE A 729 25.07 -18.00 54.04
CA PHE A 729 24.09 -17.96 55.12
C PHE A 729 22.89 -17.11 54.76
N GLY A 730 21.67 -17.56 55.06
CA GLY A 730 20.47 -16.79 54.78
C GLY A 730 19.29 -17.17 55.68
N LYS A 731 18.25 -16.40 55.63
CA LYS A 731 17.02 -16.57 56.40
C LYS A 731 15.86 -15.82 55.83
N LYS A 732 14.65 -16.23 56.19
CA LYS A 732 13.44 -15.42 56.02
C LYS A 732 13.12 -14.72 57.35
N THR A 733 12.62 -13.49 57.27
CA THR A 733 12.14 -12.76 58.46
C THR A 733 10.79 -12.14 58.11
N SER A 734 9.79 -12.29 59.01
CA SER A 734 8.48 -11.71 58.78
C SER A 734 8.52 -10.21 58.53
N LEU A 735 7.84 -9.70 57.53
CA LEU A 735 7.73 -8.26 57.27
C LEU A 735 7.09 -7.49 58.40
N LYS A 736 6.37 -8.14 59.34
CA LYS A 736 5.81 -7.55 60.56
C LYS A 736 6.90 -7.06 61.51
N GLU A 737 8.10 -7.62 61.47
CA GLU A 737 9.22 -7.17 62.30
C GLU A 737 9.88 -5.88 61.80
N TYR A 738 9.58 -5.44 60.56
CA TYR A 738 10.11 -4.23 59.98
C TYR A 738 9.07 -3.11 60.03
N LYS A 739 9.11 -2.33 61.11
CA LYS A 739 8.23 -1.18 61.33
C LYS A 739 8.46 -0.14 60.21
N VAL A 740 7.39 0.44 59.66
CA VAL A 740 7.48 1.54 58.73
C VAL A 740 8.08 2.76 59.44
N GLN A 741 9.10 3.36 58.85
CA GLN A 741 9.85 4.51 59.34
C GLN A 741 9.79 5.63 58.31
N LYS A 742 10.18 6.85 58.70
CA LYS A 742 10.47 7.91 57.77
C LYS A 742 11.79 7.62 57.01
N ARG A 743 11.87 7.89 55.70
CA ARG A 743 13.08 7.73 54.90
C ARG A 743 14.27 8.52 55.50
N GLY A 744 15.50 8.12 55.13
CA GLY A 744 16.72 8.85 55.49
C GLY A 744 17.26 8.55 56.90
N GLY A 745 16.61 7.65 57.65
CA GLY A 745 17.11 7.12 58.93
C GLY A 745 18.15 5.99 58.74
N SER A 746 18.79 5.54 59.82
CA SER A 746 19.78 4.43 59.81
C SER A 746 19.12 3.05 59.73
N GLY A 747 17.79 2.99 59.79
CA GLY A 747 17.02 1.74 59.73
C GLY A 747 17.15 0.88 61.01
N VAL A 748 16.88 -0.41 60.81
CA VAL A 748 16.96 -1.43 61.89
C VAL A 748 17.86 -2.58 61.43
N LYS A 749 18.48 -3.29 62.38
CA LYS A 749 19.25 -4.51 62.07
C LYS A 749 18.36 -5.57 61.38
N THR A 750 18.79 -6.06 60.25
CA THR A 750 18.12 -7.13 59.48
C THR A 750 18.91 -8.43 59.57
N ALA A 751 20.24 -8.36 59.76
CA ALA A 751 21.07 -9.53 59.98
C ALA A 751 22.22 -9.22 60.92
N LYS A 752 22.72 -10.25 61.63
CA LYS A 752 23.94 -10.20 62.42
C LYS A 752 25.13 -10.58 61.53
N ILE A 753 25.93 -9.58 61.16
CA ILE A 753 27.11 -9.78 60.31
C ILE A 753 28.25 -10.26 61.20
N THR A 754 28.91 -11.36 60.86
CA THR A 754 30.06 -11.95 61.53
C THR A 754 31.15 -12.35 60.55
N PRO A 755 32.40 -12.60 60.91
CA PRO A 755 33.40 -13.14 60.00
C PRO A 755 32.95 -14.43 59.30
N LYS A 756 32.15 -15.24 60.01
CA LYS A 756 31.59 -16.50 59.49
C LYS A 756 30.57 -16.28 58.38
N THR A 757 29.68 -15.34 58.51
CA THR A 757 28.65 -15.06 57.53
C THR A 757 29.12 -14.17 56.41
N GLY A 758 30.04 -13.27 56.66
CA GLY A 758 30.39 -12.20 55.76
C GLY A 758 29.26 -11.15 55.62
N LYS A 759 29.44 -10.16 54.75
CA LYS A 759 28.47 -9.10 54.45
C LYS A 759 27.21 -9.68 53.75
N LEU A 760 26.07 -9.00 53.85
CA LEU A 760 24.91 -9.31 53.03
C LEU A 760 25.20 -8.97 51.55
N ILE A 761 24.64 -9.76 50.65
CA ILE A 761 24.78 -9.59 49.22
C ILE A 761 23.41 -9.51 48.52
N VAL A 762 22.38 -10.16 49.05
CA VAL A 762 21.03 -10.14 48.53
C VAL A 762 20.01 -9.92 49.60
N ALA A 763 19.00 -9.13 49.29
CA ALA A 763 17.81 -8.96 50.13
C ALA A 763 16.59 -8.80 49.24
N LYS A 764 15.53 -9.59 49.43
CA LYS A 764 14.35 -9.65 48.59
C LYS A 764 13.07 -9.87 49.40
N VAL A 765 11.98 -9.20 49.00
CA VAL A 765 10.63 -9.44 49.53
C VAL A 765 10.06 -10.66 48.84
N LEU A 766 9.52 -11.59 49.61
CA LEU A 766 8.79 -12.74 49.10
C LEU A 766 7.31 -12.42 49.09
N THR A 767 6.68 -12.57 47.94
CA THR A 767 5.26 -12.29 47.72
C THR A 767 4.35 -13.44 48.17
N GLY A 768 4.93 -14.63 48.29
CA GLY A 768 4.22 -15.87 48.61
C GLY A 768 3.80 -16.71 47.39
N SER A 769 4.04 -16.22 46.20
CA SER A 769 3.90 -16.92 44.95
C SER A 769 5.14 -17.72 44.57
N GLU A 770 6.28 -17.36 45.10
CA GLU A 770 7.57 -18.02 44.86
C GLU A 770 7.64 -19.32 45.67
N GLU A 771 8.01 -20.42 45.02
CA GLU A 771 8.16 -21.73 45.67
C GLU A 771 9.60 -22.10 45.97
N GLU A 772 10.52 -21.62 45.13
CA GLU A 772 11.91 -22.05 45.16
C GLU A 772 12.89 -20.88 45.11
N LEU A 773 14.06 -21.18 45.66
CA LEU A 773 15.25 -20.30 45.64
C LEU A 773 16.35 -20.97 44.81
N ILE A 774 16.89 -20.26 43.85
CA ILE A 774 18.06 -20.66 43.08
C ILE A 774 19.20 -19.71 43.49
N ALA A 775 20.24 -20.23 44.15
CA ALA A 775 21.42 -19.45 44.46
C ALA A 775 22.63 -19.94 43.68
N MET A 776 23.44 -19.02 43.21
CA MET A 776 24.65 -19.31 42.44
C MET A 776 25.86 -18.67 43.07
N SER A 777 26.99 -19.40 43.07
CA SER A 777 28.30 -18.88 43.52
C SER A 777 29.10 -18.31 42.34
N LYS A 778 30.12 -17.51 42.67
CA LYS A 778 31.05 -16.94 41.67
C LYS A 778 31.82 -17.99 40.86
N LYS A 779 32.05 -19.16 41.45
CA LYS A 779 32.72 -20.28 40.77
C LYS A 779 31.75 -21.28 40.14
N GLY A 780 30.49 -20.87 39.87
CA GLY A 780 29.54 -21.66 39.11
C GLY A 780 28.80 -22.77 39.91
N GLN A 781 28.91 -22.82 41.22
CA GLN A 781 28.07 -23.75 42.01
C GLN A 781 26.64 -23.23 42.04
N VAL A 782 25.66 -24.10 41.77
CA VAL A 782 24.23 -23.75 41.79
C VAL A 782 23.53 -24.64 42.82
N ILE A 783 22.71 -24.05 43.65
CA ILE A 783 21.78 -24.76 44.52
C ILE A 783 20.36 -24.33 44.25
N ARG A 784 19.45 -25.31 44.24
CA ARG A 784 18.03 -25.11 44.17
C ARG A 784 17.39 -25.62 45.46
N THR A 785 16.69 -24.76 46.16
CA THR A 785 16.12 -25.12 47.50
C THR A 785 14.69 -24.58 47.56
N ALA A 786 13.75 -25.39 48.07
CA ALA A 786 12.40 -24.93 48.31
C ALA A 786 12.40 -23.84 49.36
N LEU A 787 11.70 -22.73 49.09
CA LEU A 787 11.61 -21.61 50.04
C LEU A 787 11.04 -22.01 51.39
N LYS A 788 10.16 -23.00 51.46
CA LYS A 788 9.64 -23.57 52.73
C LYS A 788 10.73 -24.15 53.62
N ASP A 789 11.84 -24.67 53.05
CA ASP A 789 12.91 -25.26 53.80
C ASP A 789 13.88 -24.23 54.41
N ILE A 790 13.75 -22.94 54.04
CA ILE A 790 14.52 -21.85 54.60
C ILE A 790 13.88 -21.39 55.92
N SER A 791 14.66 -21.41 57.01
CA SER A 791 14.21 -21.07 58.37
C SER A 791 13.70 -19.61 58.43
N SER A 792 12.55 -19.42 59.07
CA SER A 792 12.03 -18.10 59.44
C SER A 792 12.61 -17.71 60.80
N LEU A 793 13.41 -16.66 60.80
CA LEU A 793 14.18 -16.23 62.00
C LEU A 793 14.04 -14.74 62.25
N GLY A 794 14.21 -14.32 63.50
CA GLY A 794 14.17 -12.89 63.85
C GLY A 794 15.29 -12.07 63.21
N ARG A 795 15.06 -10.74 63.09
CA ARG A 795 15.94 -9.81 62.40
C ARG A 795 17.42 -9.87 62.81
N GLN A 796 17.71 -9.98 64.11
CA GLN A 796 19.07 -9.87 64.63
C GLN A 796 19.88 -11.18 64.68
N THR A 797 19.47 -12.18 63.91
CA THR A 797 20.14 -13.47 63.80
C THR A 797 21.08 -13.52 62.56
N GLN A 798 22.03 -14.45 62.58
CA GLN A 798 22.99 -14.65 61.46
C GLN A 798 22.43 -15.50 60.31
N GLY A 799 21.25 -16.13 60.49
CA GLY A 799 20.67 -17.07 59.51
C GLY A 799 21.24 -18.49 59.66
N VAL A 800 20.80 -19.33 58.73
CA VAL A 800 21.26 -20.73 58.55
C VAL A 800 22.05 -20.87 57.27
N THR A 801 22.88 -21.91 57.15
CA THR A 801 23.55 -22.23 55.88
C THR A 801 22.53 -22.69 54.85
N ILE A 802 22.33 -21.90 53.81
CA ILE A 802 21.53 -22.20 52.64
C ILE A 802 22.37 -22.93 51.60
N MET A 803 23.61 -22.44 51.39
CA MET A 803 24.54 -23.02 50.42
C MET A 803 25.93 -23.22 51.08
N ARG A 804 26.45 -24.47 50.98
CA ARG A 804 27.84 -24.72 51.37
C ARG A 804 28.74 -24.42 50.17
N LEU A 805 29.62 -23.41 50.36
CA LEU A 805 30.56 -22.95 49.34
C LEU A 805 31.90 -23.71 49.43
N ARG A 806 32.54 -23.88 48.27
CA ARG A 806 33.93 -24.35 48.22
C ARG A 806 34.86 -23.29 48.77
N ALA A 807 36.07 -23.68 49.17
CA ALA A 807 37.06 -22.76 49.70
C ALA A 807 37.37 -21.62 48.74
N GLY A 808 37.26 -20.38 49.23
CA GLY A 808 37.49 -19.19 48.46
C GLY A 808 36.39 -18.85 47.43
N ASP A 809 35.20 -19.47 47.57
CA ASP A 809 34.01 -19.13 46.74
C ASP A 809 33.04 -18.22 47.54
N ASN A 810 32.21 -17.49 46.80
CA ASN A 810 31.26 -16.56 47.36
C ASN A 810 29.94 -16.65 46.60
N ILE A 811 28.82 -16.34 47.25
CA ILE A 811 27.54 -16.16 46.52
C ILE A 811 27.66 -15.02 45.52
N ALA A 812 27.18 -15.25 44.31
CA ALA A 812 27.17 -14.28 43.24
C ALA A 812 25.78 -13.72 42.98
N SER A 813 24.77 -14.57 42.92
CA SER A 813 23.37 -14.18 42.62
C SER A 813 22.37 -15.09 43.31
N LEU A 814 21.13 -14.59 43.41
CA LEU A 814 20.00 -15.33 43.94
C LEU A 814 18.73 -14.92 43.18
N VAL A 815 17.98 -15.91 42.76
CA VAL A 815 16.69 -15.71 42.09
C VAL A 815 15.66 -16.56 42.86
N CYS A 816 14.45 -16.01 43.08
CA CYS A 816 13.30 -16.73 43.61
C CYS A 816 12.30 -16.92 42.47
N ALA A 817 11.88 -18.18 42.28
CA ALA A 817 10.94 -18.58 41.20
C ALA A 817 9.66 -19.13 41.84
#